data_34b838969aa1e5cf5472e7e86662f03b
#
_entry.id   34b838969aa1e5cf5472e7e86662f03b
#
_cell.length_a   1.000
_cell.length_b   1.000
_cell.length_c   1.000
_cell.angle_alpha   90.00
_cell.angle_beta   90.00
_cell.angle_gamma   90.00
#
_symmetry.space_group_name_H-M   'P 1'
#
loop_
_entity.id
_entity.type
_entity.pdbx_description
1 polymer ?
#
loop_
_entity_poly.entity_id
_entity_poly.type
_entity_poly.pdbx_seq_one_letter_code
_entity_poly.pdbx_strand_id
1 'polypeptide(L)'
;MATAGNIDDSAVSQPGFDDSKWYPIQRMPATVLQVLEDNGVYKDLYYGMNLTTAGDLWKQDWWYRTTFTAPADQQVYSLVFKGINYRADIWLNSMKVADNSQAVGMYNQLEFDVTKEIKPGTANVLAVKVTPERDLLTENGILVGDHPVELADSWLDWINWKYIGYHEAAKGINIPFVPDRNAGVWKRVLLSSTGPVTVRNPYVATDLPLPALSPATLTVYCDLSNHTGRPVSGILHGEISRPGKPTIVLEKQVSLLADETKETAFTPDEMAQLTVSSPDLWWPYQWGKPNLYHLKLDFKTDSKISDSQEIDFGIRKIVQRRDHDNSFPQIGTGGGNFYLQINGRDYLIRGAAYTPDLLFRSDPERDAAHIRYIKDLGLNLIRWELKIADDSMIERADREGIAVMLGWMCCMQWEHWNLWSAEDQWIARQSLRSRLRELRAHPSVILWANGSDGLPPDTVLNDYHQIEKELHWQNAIVDTVAERNRFWSGIHMLGPYVWRPPYYWFSDTYGPARGSSAEEGDNETIPPSDSLRRYIPADKLWPPNDYWFFHAGGNEGGNSTLANITRALDHRYGPSQNLEEFTKKAQLAYYEDVRAQYETYATHWSNRKMLMHWMMNSPWPSSFGHMYDYYFKQGGGYFGAKKALRPRAVVWDYYATGDRSTGRVYAVNLTSEPFHGNVSISFYNLDGSRKYTNETAINVPSNSSLVAMSVPRIPGLTPAYFVRCQLSTDDGRVAAENVYWESTTDDDLGAPANDDQFTTNLSQWADLTSLSTMPAVDIKMRNSVARQGDNEAFLTTLTNNSNHIAFFIRVEVTRGLDGNEVLPITYDDNYVTLFPHESRTVTANVAASDLGNARPAVRVEGYNVRRETSRLP
;
A
#
# COMPACT_ATOMS: atom_id res chain seq x y z
N MET A 1 -5.50 9.92 29.27
CA MET A 1 -4.47 8.84 29.36
C MET A 1 -3.43 9.20 30.44
N ALA A 2 -2.93 8.23 31.18
CA ALA A 2 -1.83 8.42 32.14
C ALA A 2 -1.04 7.14 32.33
N THR A 3 0.16 7.23 32.92
CA THR A 3 0.90 6.05 33.37
C THR A 3 0.17 5.34 34.50
N ALA A 4 0.20 4.02 34.54
CA ALA A 4 -0.54 3.27 35.58
C ALA A 4 0.02 3.52 36.99
N GLY A 5 1.32 3.59 37.17
CA GLY A 5 1.95 3.90 38.44
C GLY A 5 1.39 3.07 39.60
N ASN A 6 1.23 3.69 40.79
CA ASN A 6 0.66 3.07 42.00
C ASN A 6 -0.82 3.44 42.19
N ILE A 7 -1.60 3.52 41.11
CA ILE A 7 -3.04 3.82 41.17
C ILE A 7 -3.80 2.52 41.47
N ASP A 8 -4.80 2.59 42.39
CA ASP A 8 -5.72 1.48 42.58
C ASP A 8 -6.56 1.27 41.32
N ASP A 9 -6.37 0.11 40.70
CA ASP A 9 -7.00 -0.23 39.43
C ASP A 9 -8.53 -0.10 39.48
N SER A 10 -9.16 -0.48 40.56
CA SER A 10 -10.61 -0.42 40.74
C SER A 10 -11.14 1.02 40.88
N ALA A 11 -10.32 1.92 41.39
CA ALA A 11 -10.68 3.31 41.57
C ALA A 11 -10.78 4.09 40.28
N VAL A 12 -9.97 3.73 39.26
CA VAL A 12 -9.88 4.47 38.00
C VAL A 12 -11.23 4.52 37.25
N SER A 13 -12.02 3.47 37.33
CA SER A 13 -13.34 3.42 36.70
C SER A 13 -14.49 3.94 37.58
N GLN A 14 -14.18 4.57 38.73
CA GLN A 14 -15.21 5.16 39.59
C GLN A 14 -15.65 6.54 39.08
N PRO A 15 -16.95 6.87 39.20
CA PRO A 15 -17.39 8.25 39.02
C PRO A 15 -16.70 9.18 40.03
N GLY A 16 -16.19 10.31 39.56
CA GLY A 16 -15.52 11.28 40.43
C GLY A 16 -14.04 11.02 40.69
N PHE A 17 -13.44 9.98 40.04
CA PHE A 17 -12.01 9.83 40.02
C PHE A 17 -11.35 11.08 39.41
N ASP A 18 -10.33 11.61 40.07
CA ASP A 18 -9.61 12.80 39.58
C ASP A 18 -8.61 12.45 38.51
N ASP A 19 -9.01 12.67 37.26
CA ASP A 19 -8.16 12.55 36.05
C ASP A 19 -7.72 13.90 35.48
N SER A 20 -7.84 14.99 36.26
CA SER A 20 -7.52 16.36 35.81
C SER A 20 -6.06 16.56 35.40
N LYS A 21 -5.16 15.69 35.87
CA LYS A 21 -3.73 15.69 35.49
C LYS A 21 -3.38 14.73 34.37
N TRP A 22 -4.36 14.02 33.82
CA TRP A 22 -4.14 13.08 32.76
C TRP A 22 -4.04 13.81 31.41
N TYR A 23 -3.33 13.20 30.48
CA TYR A 23 -3.24 13.68 29.10
C TYR A 23 -4.60 13.50 28.42
N PRO A 24 -5.25 14.57 27.96
CA PRO A 24 -6.48 14.46 27.18
C PRO A 24 -6.21 13.74 25.86
N ILE A 25 -7.12 12.83 25.51
CA ILE A 25 -7.07 12.13 24.22
C ILE A 25 -7.93 12.93 23.24
N GLN A 26 -7.30 13.56 22.27
CA GLN A 26 -7.97 14.47 21.34
C GLN A 26 -8.72 13.72 20.23
N ARG A 27 -8.28 12.51 19.92
CA ARG A 27 -8.83 11.64 18.89
C ARG A 27 -8.62 10.18 19.23
N MET A 28 -9.55 9.34 18.81
CA MET A 28 -9.46 7.88 18.88
C MET A 28 -9.65 7.30 17.49
N PRO A 29 -8.97 6.21 17.15
CA PRO A 29 -7.99 5.43 17.94
C PRO A 29 -6.66 6.18 18.16
N ALA A 30 -5.90 5.80 19.20
CA ALA A 30 -4.62 6.43 19.50
C ALA A 30 -3.66 5.49 20.27
N THR A 31 -2.38 5.50 19.86
CA THR A 31 -1.29 4.90 20.63
C THR A 31 -0.82 5.82 21.76
N VAL A 32 -0.02 5.28 22.67
CA VAL A 32 0.53 6.06 23.79
C VAL A 32 1.37 7.24 23.30
N LEU A 33 2.30 6.99 22.38
CA LEU A 33 3.20 8.02 21.86
C LEU A 33 2.44 9.12 21.13
N GLN A 34 1.42 8.76 20.35
CA GLN A 34 0.57 9.72 19.67
C GLN A 34 -0.15 10.66 20.67
N VAL A 35 -0.71 10.12 21.76
CA VAL A 35 -1.36 10.95 22.78
C VAL A 35 -0.34 11.90 23.44
N LEU A 36 0.87 11.43 23.72
CA LEU A 36 1.91 12.27 24.33
C LEU A 36 2.40 13.36 23.35
N GLU A 37 2.51 13.07 22.08
CA GLU A 37 2.84 14.06 21.05
C GLU A 37 1.73 15.11 20.90
N ASP A 38 0.46 14.68 20.82
CA ASP A 38 -0.70 15.58 20.73
C ASP A 38 -0.80 16.54 21.94
N ASN A 39 -0.25 16.15 23.08
CA ASN A 39 -0.17 16.96 24.31
C ASN A 39 1.16 17.73 24.45
N GLY A 40 2.02 17.70 23.44
CA GLY A 40 3.27 18.45 23.41
C GLY A 40 4.36 17.99 24.38
N VAL A 41 4.23 16.75 24.92
CA VAL A 41 5.29 16.11 25.75
C VAL A 41 6.52 15.87 24.88
N TYR A 42 6.28 15.37 23.68
CA TYR A 42 7.29 15.27 22.62
C TYR A 42 6.87 16.15 21.46
N LYS A 43 7.84 16.69 20.73
CA LYS A 43 7.60 17.58 19.61
C LYS A 43 8.44 17.17 18.42
N ASP A 44 7.85 17.36 17.24
CA ASP A 44 8.55 17.16 15.98
C ASP A 44 9.31 15.81 15.94
N LEU A 45 8.65 14.72 16.38
CA LEU A 45 9.26 13.39 16.49
C LEU A 45 9.94 12.93 15.20
N TYR A 46 9.45 13.38 14.06
CA TYR A 46 9.99 13.04 12.75
C TYR A 46 11.08 13.98 12.24
N TYR A 47 11.48 15.00 13.03
CA TYR A 47 12.56 15.89 12.67
C TYR A 47 13.89 15.44 13.26
N GLY A 48 14.90 15.30 12.41
CA GLY A 48 16.23 14.88 12.82
C GLY A 48 16.21 13.52 13.51
N MET A 49 16.78 13.46 14.70
CA MET A 49 16.77 12.26 15.54
C MET A 49 15.83 12.38 16.75
N ASN A 50 14.80 13.25 16.68
CA ASN A 50 13.93 13.51 17.83
C ASN A 50 13.17 12.29 18.33
N LEU A 51 12.90 11.30 17.46
CA LEU A 51 12.26 10.05 17.86
C LEU A 51 13.03 9.35 19.01
N THR A 52 14.35 9.56 19.09
CA THR A 52 15.22 9.00 20.15
C THR A 52 14.98 9.62 21.51
N THR A 53 14.27 10.75 21.59
CA THR A 53 14.07 11.50 22.86
C THR A 53 12.94 10.93 23.70
N ALA A 54 12.11 10.07 23.15
CA ALA A 54 10.89 9.61 23.81
C ALA A 54 11.10 8.43 24.76
N GLY A 55 12.23 8.01 25.11
CA GLY A 55 12.52 7.00 26.13
C GLY A 55 11.74 5.68 25.99
N ASP A 56 11.83 4.82 26.97
CA ASP A 56 11.23 3.47 26.96
C ASP A 56 9.77 3.49 27.50
N LEU A 57 8.86 4.08 26.77
CA LEU A 57 7.45 4.17 27.13
C LEU A 57 6.77 2.81 27.29
N TRP A 58 7.29 1.81 26.59
CA TRP A 58 6.83 0.43 26.62
C TRP A 58 7.10 -0.30 27.95
N LYS A 59 7.97 0.24 28.82
CA LYS A 59 8.31 -0.38 30.11
C LYS A 59 7.26 -0.19 31.19
N GLN A 60 6.20 0.54 30.91
CA GLN A 60 5.14 0.83 31.87
C GLN A 60 3.75 0.64 31.27
N ASP A 61 2.76 0.37 32.12
CA ASP A 61 1.37 0.27 31.74
C ASP A 61 0.74 1.65 31.61
N TRP A 62 -0.30 1.74 30.79
CA TRP A 62 -0.97 3.00 30.49
C TRP A 62 -2.48 2.90 30.64
N TRP A 63 -3.06 3.85 31.36
CA TRP A 63 -4.48 3.99 31.50
C TRP A 63 -5.10 4.83 30.38
N TYR A 64 -6.15 4.29 29.78
CA TYR A 64 -7.12 5.00 28.98
C TYR A 64 -8.42 5.08 29.77
N ARG A 65 -9.08 6.23 29.82
CA ARG A 65 -10.31 6.44 30.58
C ARG A 65 -11.25 7.34 29.81
N THR A 66 -12.55 6.99 29.82
CA THR A 66 -13.60 7.80 29.23
C THR A 66 -14.91 7.67 29.99
N THR A 67 -15.78 8.65 29.87
CA THR A 67 -17.15 8.64 30.36
C THR A 67 -18.12 8.73 29.21
N PHE A 68 -19.14 7.89 29.20
CA PHE A 68 -20.15 7.85 28.15
C PHE A 68 -21.53 7.56 28.72
N THR A 69 -22.60 7.92 28.03
CA THR A 69 -23.97 7.60 28.36
C THR A 69 -24.45 6.41 27.54
N ALA A 70 -24.93 5.35 28.18
CA ALA A 70 -25.51 4.21 27.50
C ALA A 70 -26.98 4.46 27.15
N PRO A 71 -27.52 3.95 26.04
CA PRO A 71 -28.95 3.98 25.74
C PRO A 71 -29.78 3.34 26.87
N ALA A 72 -30.98 3.87 27.13
CA ALA A 72 -31.81 3.41 28.27
C ALA A 72 -32.66 2.17 27.98
N ASP A 73 -33.06 2.00 26.74
CA ASP A 73 -34.16 1.10 26.33
C ASP A 73 -33.67 -0.21 25.70
N GLN A 74 -32.46 -0.66 26.04
CA GLN A 74 -31.86 -1.88 25.51
C GLN A 74 -31.73 -2.95 26.60
N GLN A 75 -31.57 -4.22 26.19
CA GLN A 75 -31.51 -5.36 27.08
C GLN A 75 -30.11 -5.98 27.20
N VAL A 76 -29.30 -5.87 26.17
CA VAL A 76 -27.96 -6.42 26.09
C VAL A 76 -26.99 -5.32 25.67
N TYR A 77 -25.86 -5.26 26.36
CA TYR A 77 -24.81 -4.29 26.10
C TYR A 77 -23.47 -4.99 26.00
N SER A 78 -22.74 -4.73 24.94
CA SER A 78 -21.39 -5.26 24.75
C SER A 78 -20.41 -4.12 24.46
N LEU A 79 -19.22 -4.20 25.06
CA LEU A 79 -18.08 -3.40 24.66
C LEU A 79 -17.31 -4.15 23.57
N VAL A 80 -17.11 -3.52 22.40
CA VAL A 80 -16.38 -4.09 21.28
C VAL A 80 -15.11 -3.30 21.07
N PHE A 81 -13.96 -3.95 21.26
CA PHE A 81 -12.64 -3.41 20.98
C PHE A 81 -12.17 -3.98 19.63
N LYS A 82 -12.00 -3.14 18.65
CA LYS A 82 -11.53 -3.55 17.32
C LYS A 82 -10.03 -3.85 17.28
N GLY A 83 -9.26 -3.36 18.24
CA GLY A 83 -7.85 -3.66 18.39
C GLY A 83 -7.23 -2.93 19.59
N ILE A 84 -6.53 -3.69 20.43
CA ILE A 84 -5.71 -3.20 21.54
C ILE A 84 -4.29 -3.77 21.33
N ASN A 85 -3.28 -2.94 21.43
CA ASN A 85 -1.89 -3.37 21.37
C ASN A 85 -1.24 -3.11 22.73
N TYR A 86 -0.92 -4.10 23.59
CA TYR A 86 -1.01 -5.52 23.22
C TYR A 86 -2.00 -6.27 24.11
N ARG A 87 -1.92 -6.11 25.48
CA ARG A 87 -2.81 -6.71 26.48
C ARG A 87 -3.55 -5.63 27.23
N ALA A 88 -4.71 -5.95 27.77
CA ALA A 88 -5.43 -5.00 28.60
C ALA A 88 -6.18 -5.64 29.76
N ASP A 89 -6.24 -4.92 30.86
CA ASP A 89 -7.25 -5.09 31.87
C ASP A 89 -8.36 -4.04 31.68
N ILE A 90 -9.62 -4.44 31.75
CA ILE A 90 -10.76 -3.59 31.40
C ILE A 90 -11.72 -3.51 32.56
N TRP A 91 -12.10 -2.29 32.96
CA TRP A 91 -13.10 -2.03 34.03
C TRP A 91 -14.23 -1.14 33.52
N LEU A 92 -15.44 -1.43 33.95
CA LEU A 92 -16.61 -0.60 33.75
C LEU A 92 -17.27 -0.33 35.10
N ASN A 93 -17.42 0.95 35.52
CA ASN A 93 -18.11 1.33 36.77
C ASN A 93 -17.57 0.63 38.02
N SER A 94 -16.25 0.50 38.16
CA SER A 94 -15.52 -0.20 39.21
C SER A 94 -15.56 -1.74 39.18
N MET A 95 -16.22 -2.32 38.18
CA MET A 95 -16.26 -3.76 38.02
C MET A 95 -15.28 -4.19 36.93
N LYS A 96 -14.50 -5.23 37.18
CA LYS A 96 -13.59 -5.79 36.18
C LYS A 96 -14.36 -6.58 35.13
N VAL A 97 -14.26 -6.16 33.87
CA VAL A 97 -14.94 -6.78 32.73
C VAL A 97 -14.08 -7.89 32.14
N ALA A 98 -12.79 -7.64 32.01
CA ALA A 98 -11.83 -8.59 31.46
C ALA A 98 -10.43 -8.34 32.05
N ASP A 99 -9.65 -9.39 32.14
CA ASP A 99 -8.23 -9.30 32.46
C ASP A 99 -7.32 -9.45 31.20
N ASN A 100 -6.03 -9.24 31.39
CA ASN A 100 -5.04 -9.23 30.33
C ASN A 100 -4.78 -10.62 29.70
N SER A 101 -5.32 -11.71 30.25
CA SER A 101 -5.31 -13.03 29.60
C SER A 101 -6.49 -13.20 28.62
N GLN A 102 -7.58 -12.44 28.83
CA GLN A 102 -8.76 -12.44 27.99
C GLN A 102 -8.70 -11.35 26.92
N ALA A 103 -8.13 -10.20 27.26
CA ALA A 103 -7.96 -9.07 26.36
C ALA A 103 -6.51 -9.02 25.88
N VAL A 104 -6.17 -9.83 24.88
CA VAL A 104 -4.83 -9.98 24.32
C VAL A 104 -4.88 -10.17 22.81
N GLY A 105 -3.85 -9.64 22.12
CA GLY A 105 -3.66 -9.80 20.69
C GLY A 105 -4.05 -8.57 19.90
N MET A 106 -3.06 -7.99 19.20
CA MET A 106 -3.20 -6.73 18.46
C MET A 106 -4.30 -6.79 17.38
N TYR A 107 -4.48 -7.95 16.77
CA TYR A 107 -5.43 -8.15 15.67
C TYR A 107 -6.74 -8.81 16.09
N ASN A 108 -6.90 -9.09 17.36
CA ASN A 108 -8.13 -9.64 17.90
C ASN A 108 -9.20 -8.55 18.01
N GLN A 109 -10.38 -8.85 17.50
CA GLN A 109 -11.57 -8.11 17.83
C GLN A 109 -12.20 -8.75 19.08
N LEU A 110 -12.27 -8.00 20.15
CA LEU A 110 -12.73 -8.45 21.45
C LEU A 110 -14.14 -7.89 21.73
N GLU A 111 -15.06 -8.75 22.09
CA GLU A 111 -16.42 -8.36 22.49
C GLU A 111 -16.72 -8.92 23.88
N PHE A 112 -17.09 -8.04 24.81
CA PHE A 112 -17.39 -8.38 26.20
C PHE A 112 -18.82 -7.96 26.54
N ASP A 113 -19.63 -8.90 27.00
CA ASP A 113 -20.95 -8.61 27.57
C ASP A 113 -20.80 -7.83 28.87
N VAL A 114 -21.34 -6.61 28.89
CA VAL A 114 -21.28 -5.70 30.04
C VAL A 114 -22.69 -5.35 30.54
N THR A 115 -23.67 -6.17 30.21
CA THR A 115 -25.08 -5.94 30.58
C THR A 115 -25.29 -5.78 32.08
N LYS A 116 -24.48 -6.45 32.89
CA LYS A 116 -24.54 -6.38 34.36
C LYS A 116 -23.83 -5.17 34.97
N GLU A 117 -22.77 -4.71 34.31
CA GLU A 117 -21.87 -3.65 34.77
C GLU A 117 -22.33 -2.27 34.32
N ILE A 118 -23.08 -2.20 33.21
CA ILE A 118 -23.53 -0.94 32.60
C ILE A 118 -24.71 -0.35 33.40
N LYS A 119 -24.83 0.96 33.36
CA LYS A 119 -25.94 1.72 33.94
C LYS A 119 -26.70 2.41 32.81
N PRO A 120 -27.77 1.80 32.30
CA PRO A 120 -28.53 2.35 31.19
C PRO A 120 -29.09 3.75 31.47
N GLY A 121 -29.08 4.64 30.46
CA GLY A 121 -29.60 5.99 30.55
C GLY A 121 -28.79 6.96 31.41
N THR A 122 -27.67 6.52 31.98
CA THR A 122 -26.82 7.35 32.84
C THR A 122 -25.36 7.34 32.37
N ALA A 123 -24.51 8.13 33.02
CA ALA A 123 -23.08 8.15 32.78
C ALA A 123 -22.44 6.85 33.29
N ASN A 124 -21.60 6.27 32.44
CA ASN A 124 -20.75 5.12 32.70
C ASN A 124 -19.29 5.49 32.56
N VAL A 125 -18.41 4.87 33.31
CA VAL A 125 -16.97 5.12 33.26
C VAL A 125 -16.25 3.85 32.84
N LEU A 126 -15.63 3.91 31.67
CA LEU A 126 -14.76 2.87 31.15
C LEU A 126 -13.30 3.23 31.44
N ALA A 127 -12.55 2.27 31.99
CA ALA A 127 -11.11 2.36 32.18
C ALA A 127 -10.43 1.12 31.59
N VAL A 128 -9.37 1.35 30.83
CA VAL A 128 -8.59 0.31 30.15
C VAL A 128 -7.12 0.51 30.50
N LYS A 129 -6.52 -0.47 31.18
CA LYS A 129 -5.09 -0.51 31.46
C LYS A 129 -4.40 -1.33 30.40
N VAL A 130 -3.71 -0.64 29.50
CA VAL A 130 -2.95 -1.27 28.42
C VAL A 130 -1.55 -1.63 28.92
N THR A 131 -1.19 -2.88 28.74
CA THR A 131 0.16 -3.40 28.97
C THR A 131 0.84 -3.56 27.61
N PRO A 132 1.89 -2.77 27.33
CA PRO A 132 2.70 -2.94 26.11
C PRO A 132 3.41 -4.28 26.11
N GLU A 133 3.87 -4.68 24.94
CA GLU A 133 4.80 -5.80 24.84
C GLU A 133 6.09 -5.51 25.60
N ARG A 134 6.59 -6.54 26.29
CA ARG A 134 7.79 -6.45 27.10
C ARG A 134 8.78 -7.57 26.75
N ASP A 135 10.01 -7.38 27.12
CA ASP A 135 11.07 -8.39 27.10
C ASP A 135 11.39 -9.03 25.71
N LEU A 136 11.21 -8.24 24.66
CA LEU A 136 11.34 -8.70 23.28
C LEU A 136 12.77 -8.67 22.73
N LEU A 137 13.74 -8.10 23.43
CA LEU A 137 15.05 -7.83 22.89
C LEU A 137 16.16 -8.42 23.75
N THR A 138 17.15 -9.02 23.08
CA THR A 138 18.46 -9.24 23.70
C THR A 138 19.17 -7.93 23.97
N GLU A 139 20.21 -7.99 24.79
CA GLU A 139 21.16 -6.89 25.02
C GLU A 139 21.77 -6.33 23.73
N ASN A 140 21.71 -7.08 22.63
CA ASN A 140 22.20 -6.68 21.30
C ASN A 140 21.11 -6.17 20.35
N GLY A 141 19.88 -5.95 20.83
CA GLY A 141 18.77 -5.49 20.00
C GLY A 141 18.24 -6.54 19.02
N ILE A 142 18.65 -7.79 19.15
CA ILE A 142 18.15 -8.91 18.35
C ILE A 142 16.95 -9.50 19.09
N LEU A 143 15.86 -9.70 18.39
CA LEU A 143 14.73 -10.47 18.87
C LEU A 143 15.16 -11.84 19.32
N VAL A 144 14.96 -12.15 20.56
CA VAL A 144 15.09 -13.50 21.06
C VAL A 144 13.73 -13.92 21.55
N GLY A 145 13.20 -14.90 20.90
CA GLY A 145 11.90 -15.46 21.18
C GLY A 145 11.81 -16.23 22.48
N ASP A 146 12.22 -15.65 23.58
CA ASP A 146 11.97 -16.23 24.89
C ASP A 146 10.53 -15.96 25.37
N HIS A 147 9.82 -15.04 24.72
CA HIS A 147 8.41 -14.73 25.01
C HIS A 147 7.60 -14.64 23.72
N PRO A 148 7.34 -15.76 23.06
CA PRO A 148 6.66 -15.82 21.76
C PRO A 148 5.25 -15.22 21.77
N VAL A 149 4.55 -15.27 22.88
CA VAL A 149 3.19 -14.73 23.02
C VAL A 149 3.10 -13.25 22.66
N GLU A 150 4.07 -12.48 23.09
CA GLU A 150 4.07 -11.04 22.91
C GLU A 150 4.49 -10.62 21.49
N LEU A 151 5.08 -11.55 20.74
CA LEU A 151 5.54 -11.32 19.36
C LEU A 151 4.59 -11.87 18.31
N ALA A 152 3.82 -12.90 18.63
CA ALA A 152 3.00 -13.62 17.66
C ALA A 152 2.02 -12.71 16.91
N ASP A 153 1.63 -11.62 17.51
CA ASP A 153 0.62 -10.70 16.99
C ASP A 153 1.13 -9.27 16.81
N SER A 154 2.35 -8.99 17.27
CA SER A 154 2.90 -7.67 17.27
C SER A 154 3.53 -7.28 15.94
N TRP A 155 3.58 -6.00 15.73
CA TRP A 155 4.08 -5.32 14.55
C TRP A 155 5.45 -4.72 14.69
N LEU A 156 5.95 -4.80 15.87
CA LEU A 156 6.97 -3.94 16.38
C LEU A 156 8.26 -3.97 15.58
N ASP A 157 8.75 -5.17 15.31
CA ASP A 157 10.09 -5.32 14.76
C ASP A 157 10.21 -4.89 13.34
N TRP A 158 9.19 -5.21 12.56
CA TRP A 158 9.22 -4.93 11.16
C TRP A 158 9.33 -3.43 10.88
N ILE A 159 8.57 -2.58 11.60
CA ILE A 159 8.65 -1.14 11.46
C ILE A 159 10.03 -0.60 11.85
N ASN A 160 10.52 -1.00 13.02
CA ASN A 160 11.78 -0.49 13.53
C ASN A 160 12.96 -0.95 12.69
N TRP A 161 12.96 -2.22 12.33
CA TRP A 161 14.05 -2.82 11.58
C TRP A 161 14.14 -2.30 10.14
N LYS A 162 13.00 -2.06 9.48
CA LYS A 162 12.98 -1.63 8.07
C LYS A 162 13.03 -0.12 7.86
N TYR A 163 12.52 0.67 8.79
CA TYR A 163 12.34 2.11 8.57
C TYR A 163 13.21 3.01 9.43
N ILE A 164 13.74 2.54 10.53
CA ILE A 164 14.68 3.30 11.36
C ILE A 164 16.08 2.79 11.09
N GLY A 165 17.00 3.67 10.73
CA GLY A 165 18.32 3.31 10.25
C GLY A 165 19.15 2.47 11.24
N TYR A 166 19.58 1.30 10.82
CA TYR A 166 20.39 0.35 11.58
C TYR A 166 21.82 0.85 11.84
N HIS A 167 22.24 1.91 11.18
CA HIS A 167 23.62 2.41 11.25
C HIS A 167 24.08 2.77 12.68
N GLU A 168 23.17 3.28 13.49
CA GLU A 168 23.46 3.63 14.87
C GLU A 168 23.73 2.42 15.77
N ALA A 169 23.06 1.29 15.55
CA ALA A 169 23.30 0.06 16.28
C ALA A 169 24.73 -0.48 16.05
N ALA A 170 25.26 -0.34 14.83
CA ALA A 170 26.62 -0.71 14.50
C ALA A 170 27.66 0.15 15.23
N LYS A 171 27.30 1.33 15.71
CA LYS A 171 28.12 2.22 16.54
C LYS A 171 27.93 2.02 18.05
N GLY A 172 27.10 1.03 18.46
CA GLY A 172 26.75 0.81 19.86
C GLY A 172 25.73 1.80 20.42
N ILE A 173 25.05 2.56 19.57
CA ILE A 173 23.94 3.42 19.95
C ILE A 173 22.66 2.58 19.81
N ASN A 174 21.92 2.41 20.90
CA ASN A 174 20.62 1.73 20.85
C ASN A 174 19.69 2.52 19.95
N ILE A 175 19.33 1.94 18.82
CA ILE A 175 18.27 2.50 18.00
C ILE A 175 16.98 2.37 18.78
N PRO A 176 16.28 3.48 19.04
CA PRO A 176 14.99 3.36 19.66
C PRO A 176 14.05 2.73 18.64
N PHE A 177 13.44 1.64 19.02
CA PHE A 177 12.18 1.24 18.45
C PHE A 177 11.18 2.40 18.55
N VAL A 178 10.04 2.31 17.87
CA VAL A 178 8.94 3.21 18.19
C VAL A 178 8.76 3.15 19.71
N PRO A 179 8.97 4.26 20.43
CA PRO A 179 9.25 4.25 21.88
C PRO A 179 8.16 3.62 22.75
N ASP A 180 6.91 3.64 22.30
CA ASP A 180 5.76 3.00 22.95
C ASP A 180 5.44 1.62 22.38
N ARG A 181 6.20 1.15 21.37
CA ARG A 181 5.92 -0.08 20.65
C ARG A 181 4.50 -0.08 20.05
N ASN A 182 4.03 1.09 19.60
CA ASN A 182 2.66 1.29 19.14
C ASN A 182 1.58 0.79 20.10
N ALA A 183 1.91 0.69 21.40
CA ALA A 183 0.99 0.27 22.43
C ALA A 183 -0.18 1.25 22.57
N GLY A 184 -1.37 0.71 22.82
CA GLY A 184 -2.54 1.53 23.01
C GLY A 184 -3.84 0.94 22.46
N VAL A 185 -4.86 1.73 22.47
CA VAL A 185 -6.15 1.42 21.83
C VAL A 185 -6.07 1.94 20.40
N TRP A 186 -5.47 1.13 19.54
CA TRP A 186 -5.08 1.56 18.18
C TRP A 186 -6.18 1.39 17.14
N LYS A 187 -7.31 0.77 17.49
CA LYS A 187 -8.55 0.72 16.72
C LYS A 187 -9.75 1.16 17.56
N ARG A 188 -10.89 1.35 16.90
CA ARG A 188 -12.11 1.87 17.53
C ARG A 188 -12.62 0.99 18.69
N VAL A 189 -13.20 1.64 19.68
CA VAL A 189 -13.99 1.00 20.75
C VAL A 189 -15.44 1.41 20.57
N LEU A 190 -16.35 0.44 20.56
CA LEU A 190 -17.76 0.63 20.32
C LEU A 190 -18.59 0.08 21.50
N LEU A 191 -19.71 0.73 21.76
CA LEU A 191 -20.76 0.18 22.60
C LEU A 191 -21.85 -0.37 21.68
N SER A 192 -22.04 -1.69 21.69
CA SER A 192 -23.21 -2.34 21.09
C SER A 192 -24.32 -2.39 22.13
N SER A 193 -25.52 -2.01 21.72
CA SER A 193 -26.71 -2.06 22.60
C SER A 193 -27.90 -2.58 21.81
N THR A 194 -28.49 -3.68 22.28
CA THR A 194 -29.48 -4.45 21.50
C THR A 194 -30.63 -4.96 22.38
N GLY A 195 -31.63 -5.53 21.74
CA GLY A 195 -32.60 -6.40 22.39
C GLY A 195 -31.96 -7.76 22.80
N PRO A 196 -32.81 -8.79 23.05
CA PRO A 196 -32.34 -10.07 23.61
C PRO A 196 -31.48 -10.90 22.64
N VAL A 197 -31.51 -10.62 21.34
CA VAL A 197 -30.76 -11.34 20.30
C VAL A 197 -29.90 -10.37 19.51
N THR A 198 -28.63 -10.68 19.39
CA THR A 198 -27.67 -9.93 18.56
C THR A 198 -27.52 -10.57 17.17
N VAL A 199 -27.25 -9.73 16.16
CA VAL A 199 -26.82 -10.10 14.83
C VAL A 199 -25.35 -9.72 14.69
N ARG A 200 -24.50 -10.65 14.26
CA ARG A 200 -23.06 -10.41 14.09
C ARG A 200 -22.56 -11.00 12.79
N ASN A 201 -21.43 -10.49 12.34
CA ASN A 201 -20.66 -11.04 11.22
C ASN A 201 -21.45 -11.23 9.91
N PRO A 202 -22.30 -10.27 9.50
CA PRO A 202 -23.05 -10.38 8.24
C PRO A 202 -22.07 -10.56 7.07
N TYR A 203 -22.46 -11.46 6.15
CA TYR A 203 -21.62 -11.76 4.98
C TYR A 203 -22.47 -12.25 3.82
N VAL A 204 -22.14 -11.84 2.59
CA VAL A 204 -22.77 -12.35 1.37
C VAL A 204 -21.74 -13.11 0.54
N ALA A 205 -21.86 -14.42 0.52
CA ALA A 205 -21.13 -15.24 -0.41
C ALA A 205 -21.76 -15.13 -1.80
N THR A 206 -20.92 -14.89 -2.82
CA THR A 206 -21.38 -14.72 -4.20
C THR A 206 -20.81 -15.81 -5.09
N ASP A 207 -21.64 -16.47 -5.89
CA ASP A 207 -21.17 -17.34 -6.94
C ASP A 207 -21.64 -16.88 -8.32
N LEU A 208 -20.74 -17.00 -9.29
CA LEU A 208 -20.91 -16.45 -10.63
C LEU A 208 -20.44 -17.48 -11.65
N PRO A 209 -21.34 -17.94 -12.58
CA PRO A 209 -20.94 -18.90 -13.60
C PRO A 209 -19.98 -18.27 -14.61
N LEU A 210 -18.87 -18.91 -14.88
CA LEU A 210 -17.89 -18.47 -15.87
C LEU A 210 -18.01 -19.30 -17.14
N PRO A 211 -17.91 -18.73 -18.34
CA PRO A 211 -17.70 -17.30 -18.64
C PRO A 211 -19.01 -16.49 -18.74
N ALA A 212 -20.18 -17.07 -18.46
CA ALA A 212 -21.47 -16.46 -18.72
C ALA A 212 -21.76 -15.21 -17.86
N LEU A 213 -21.20 -15.12 -16.65
CA LEU A 213 -21.35 -14.01 -15.69
C LEU A 213 -22.80 -13.77 -15.20
N SER A 214 -23.70 -14.70 -15.46
CA SER A 214 -25.14 -14.60 -15.14
C SER A 214 -25.79 -15.98 -15.23
N PRO A 215 -26.77 -16.31 -14.36
CA PRO A 215 -27.16 -15.56 -13.16
C PRO A 215 -26.10 -15.67 -12.05
N ALA A 216 -26.08 -14.72 -11.12
CA ALA A 216 -25.32 -14.85 -9.89
C ALA A 216 -26.19 -15.47 -8.81
N THR A 217 -25.64 -16.33 -7.97
CA THR A 217 -26.30 -16.83 -6.76
C THR A 217 -25.67 -16.23 -5.50
N LEU A 218 -26.52 -15.85 -4.55
CA LEU A 218 -26.13 -15.22 -3.31
C LEU A 218 -26.49 -16.13 -2.14
N THR A 219 -25.60 -16.24 -1.16
CA THR A 219 -25.91 -16.83 0.15
C THR A 219 -25.58 -15.81 1.22
N VAL A 220 -26.56 -15.45 2.04
CA VAL A 220 -26.40 -14.45 3.10
C VAL A 220 -26.23 -15.16 4.42
N TYR A 221 -25.11 -14.92 5.11
CA TYR A 221 -24.79 -15.49 6.41
C TYR A 221 -24.83 -14.42 7.49
N CYS A 222 -25.20 -14.81 8.71
CA CYS A 222 -24.95 -14.05 9.94
C CYS A 222 -24.93 -14.98 11.15
N ASP A 223 -24.30 -14.51 12.24
CA ASP A 223 -24.37 -15.16 13.53
C ASP A 223 -25.49 -14.52 14.37
N LEU A 224 -26.39 -15.34 14.92
CA LEU A 224 -27.42 -14.90 15.86
C LEU A 224 -27.07 -15.43 17.24
N SER A 225 -27.06 -14.57 18.26
CA SER A 225 -26.80 -14.95 19.64
C SER A 225 -27.96 -14.53 20.54
N ASN A 226 -28.55 -15.50 21.23
CA ASN A 226 -29.53 -15.26 22.27
C ASN A 226 -28.82 -15.04 23.61
N HIS A 227 -28.94 -13.86 24.20
CA HIS A 227 -28.31 -13.48 25.47
C HIS A 227 -29.23 -13.68 26.67
N THR A 228 -30.26 -14.51 26.54
CA THR A 228 -31.22 -14.77 27.62
C THR A 228 -31.18 -16.23 28.05
N GLY A 229 -31.34 -16.49 29.33
CA GLY A 229 -31.41 -17.85 29.89
C GLY A 229 -32.72 -18.62 29.51
N ARG A 230 -33.40 -18.24 28.42
CA ARG A 230 -34.61 -18.89 27.89
C ARG A 230 -34.63 -18.91 26.36
N PRO A 231 -35.33 -19.86 25.75
CA PRO A 231 -35.49 -19.85 24.31
C PRO A 231 -36.16 -18.58 23.78
N VAL A 232 -35.71 -18.08 22.65
CA VAL A 232 -36.28 -16.91 21.96
C VAL A 232 -36.53 -17.28 20.48
N SER A 233 -37.73 -16.90 20.00
CA SER A 233 -38.09 -17.04 18.59
C SER A 233 -38.32 -15.68 17.97
N GLY A 234 -37.94 -15.50 16.71
CA GLY A 234 -38.10 -14.24 15.99
C GLY A 234 -37.98 -14.41 14.48
N ILE A 235 -38.01 -13.29 13.79
CA ILE A 235 -37.88 -13.24 12.33
C ILE A 235 -36.54 -12.56 12.00
N LEU A 236 -35.67 -13.26 11.30
CA LEU A 236 -34.55 -12.64 10.62
C LEU A 236 -35.05 -12.07 9.31
N HIS A 237 -35.00 -10.76 9.16
CA HIS A 237 -35.41 -10.01 7.97
C HIS A 237 -34.16 -9.44 7.30
N GLY A 238 -34.07 -9.61 5.97
CA GLY A 238 -32.97 -9.11 5.18
C GLY A 238 -33.45 -8.29 3.99
N GLU A 239 -32.75 -7.22 3.68
CA GLU A 239 -32.96 -6.42 2.47
C GLU A 239 -31.63 -6.25 1.73
N ILE A 240 -31.59 -6.68 0.45
CA ILE A 240 -30.48 -6.39 -0.44
C ILE A 240 -30.93 -5.32 -1.43
N SER A 241 -30.29 -4.18 -1.43
CA SER A 241 -30.65 -3.04 -2.26
C SER A 241 -29.47 -2.52 -3.08
N ARG A 242 -29.81 -1.90 -4.20
CA ARG A 242 -28.89 -1.19 -5.06
C ARG A 242 -29.65 -0.13 -5.89
N PRO A 243 -29.15 1.09 -6.10
CA PRO A 243 -29.79 2.09 -6.94
C PRO A 243 -30.09 1.56 -8.35
N GLY A 244 -31.34 1.70 -8.78
CA GLY A 244 -31.81 1.26 -10.09
C GLY A 244 -32.11 -0.24 -10.24
N LYS A 245 -32.07 -1.01 -9.15
CA LYS A 245 -32.49 -2.42 -9.11
C LYS A 245 -33.61 -2.63 -8.11
N PRO A 246 -34.47 -3.64 -8.34
CA PRO A 246 -35.46 -4.06 -7.34
C PRO A 246 -34.77 -4.52 -6.04
N THR A 247 -35.33 -4.14 -4.90
CA THR A 247 -34.87 -4.63 -3.61
C THR A 247 -35.25 -6.10 -3.45
N ILE A 248 -34.28 -6.92 -3.00
CA ILE A 248 -34.50 -8.33 -2.65
C ILE A 248 -34.82 -8.37 -1.17
N VAL A 249 -35.99 -8.89 -0.82
CA VAL A 249 -36.46 -9.03 0.56
C VAL A 249 -36.36 -10.49 0.97
N LEU A 250 -35.83 -10.76 2.15
CA LEU A 250 -35.58 -12.07 2.73
C LEU A 250 -36.25 -12.16 4.08
N GLU A 251 -36.89 -13.26 4.42
CA GLU A 251 -37.46 -13.48 5.74
C GLU A 251 -37.33 -14.95 6.14
N LYS A 252 -36.92 -15.17 7.38
CA LYS A 252 -36.76 -16.52 7.96
C LYS A 252 -37.15 -16.52 9.42
N GLN A 253 -38.07 -17.42 9.80
CA GLN A 253 -38.36 -17.69 11.21
C GLN A 253 -37.21 -18.45 11.83
N VAL A 254 -36.68 -17.94 12.94
CA VAL A 254 -35.55 -18.54 13.65
C VAL A 254 -35.90 -18.68 15.12
N SER A 255 -35.57 -19.86 15.67
CA SER A 255 -35.65 -20.12 17.12
C SER A 255 -34.26 -20.44 17.65
N LEU A 256 -33.92 -19.82 18.76
CA LEU A 256 -32.65 -19.98 19.45
C LEU A 256 -32.90 -20.53 20.86
N LEU A 257 -32.10 -21.49 21.28
CA LEU A 257 -32.12 -21.97 22.67
C LEU A 257 -31.59 -20.90 23.63
N ALA A 258 -31.68 -21.15 24.93
CA ALA A 258 -31.07 -20.28 25.91
C ALA A 258 -29.57 -20.18 25.69
N ASP A 259 -29.04 -18.95 25.67
CA ASP A 259 -27.62 -18.65 25.53
C ASP A 259 -26.95 -19.26 24.24
N GLU A 260 -27.79 -19.60 23.24
CA GLU A 260 -27.30 -20.17 21.96
C GLU A 260 -26.74 -19.10 21.03
N THR A 261 -25.56 -19.40 20.46
CA THR A 261 -25.06 -18.71 19.27
C THR A 261 -25.12 -19.65 18.07
N LYS A 262 -25.73 -19.21 16.98
CA LYS A 262 -25.96 -20.03 15.80
C LYS A 262 -25.72 -19.25 14.50
N GLU A 263 -24.88 -19.79 13.63
CA GLU A 263 -24.83 -19.32 12.27
C GLU A 263 -26.13 -19.61 11.54
N THR A 264 -26.67 -18.61 10.87
CA THR A 264 -27.92 -18.69 10.12
C THR A 264 -27.67 -18.18 8.71
N ALA A 265 -28.26 -18.85 7.71
CA ALA A 265 -28.12 -18.46 6.32
C ALA A 265 -29.48 -18.34 5.61
N PHE A 266 -29.52 -17.43 4.63
CA PHE A 266 -30.49 -17.46 3.54
C PHE A 266 -29.80 -18.02 2.31
N THR A 267 -30.38 -19.06 1.73
CA THR A 267 -29.78 -19.77 0.58
C THR A 267 -30.65 -19.64 -0.69
N PRO A 268 -30.06 -19.75 -1.89
CA PRO A 268 -30.85 -19.72 -3.14
C PRO A 268 -31.82 -20.86 -3.26
N ASP A 269 -31.59 -22.01 -2.63
CA ASP A 269 -32.51 -23.16 -2.62
C ASP A 269 -33.76 -22.88 -1.79
N GLU A 270 -33.62 -22.09 -0.72
CA GLU A 270 -34.76 -21.66 0.12
C GLU A 270 -35.49 -20.43 -0.47
N MET A 271 -34.76 -19.56 -1.17
CA MET A 271 -35.22 -18.24 -1.61
C MET A 271 -34.76 -17.96 -3.04
N ALA A 272 -35.61 -18.23 -4.01
CA ALA A 272 -35.30 -18.07 -5.44
C ALA A 272 -34.82 -16.66 -5.85
N GLN A 273 -35.25 -15.61 -5.12
CA GLN A 273 -34.82 -14.23 -5.35
C GLN A 273 -33.32 -13.97 -5.07
N LEU A 274 -32.63 -14.89 -4.41
CA LEU A 274 -31.17 -14.88 -4.26
C LEU A 274 -30.43 -15.33 -5.52
N THR A 275 -31.16 -15.74 -6.56
CA THR A 275 -30.65 -15.97 -7.92
C THR A 275 -30.89 -14.72 -8.75
N VAL A 276 -29.86 -13.92 -8.92
CA VAL A 276 -29.87 -12.60 -9.59
C VAL A 276 -29.55 -12.77 -11.07
N SER A 277 -30.55 -12.65 -11.92
CA SER A 277 -30.43 -12.92 -13.36
C SER A 277 -29.63 -11.87 -14.14
N SER A 278 -29.50 -10.66 -13.64
CA SER A 278 -28.72 -9.58 -14.26
C SER A 278 -27.94 -8.81 -13.21
N PRO A 279 -26.89 -9.40 -12.66
CA PRO A 279 -26.11 -8.76 -11.60
C PRO A 279 -25.26 -7.60 -12.14
N ASP A 280 -25.16 -6.52 -11.38
CA ASP A 280 -24.15 -5.49 -11.60
C ASP A 280 -22.87 -5.93 -10.89
N LEU A 281 -21.85 -6.31 -11.65
CA LEU A 281 -20.64 -6.88 -11.11
C LEU A 281 -19.71 -5.82 -10.52
N TRP A 282 -18.98 -6.20 -9.46
CA TRP A 282 -17.84 -5.44 -9.00
C TRP A 282 -16.65 -5.73 -9.92
N TRP A 283 -16.01 -4.67 -10.39
CA TRP A 283 -14.81 -4.72 -11.22
C TRP A 283 -13.70 -3.83 -10.65
N PRO A 284 -12.43 -4.21 -10.82
CA PRO A 284 -11.33 -3.26 -10.68
C PRO A 284 -11.55 -2.03 -11.57
N TYR A 285 -11.21 -0.84 -11.07
CA TYR A 285 -11.51 0.44 -11.73
C TYR A 285 -11.02 0.55 -13.18
N GLN A 286 -9.96 -0.17 -13.53
CA GLN A 286 -9.42 -0.18 -14.89
C GLN A 286 -10.28 -0.97 -15.89
N TRP A 287 -11.17 -1.86 -15.39
CA TRP A 287 -11.96 -2.78 -16.23
C TRP A 287 -13.45 -2.53 -16.19
N GLY A 288 -13.90 -1.74 -15.22
CA GLY A 288 -15.34 -1.47 -15.09
C GLY A 288 -15.68 -0.68 -13.84
N LYS A 289 -16.95 -0.70 -13.48
CA LYS A 289 -17.44 -0.03 -12.28
C LYS A 289 -17.33 -0.95 -11.08
N PRO A 290 -16.84 -0.46 -9.93
CA PRO A 290 -16.83 -1.20 -8.66
C PRO A 290 -18.23 -1.17 -8.02
N ASN A 291 -19.17 -1.89 -8.62
CA ASN A 291 -20.56 -1.87 -8.19
C ASN A 291 -20.74 -2.54 -6.85
N LEU A 292 -21.35 -1.83 -5.88
CA LEU A 292 -21.70 -2.35 -4.57
C LEU A 292 -23.20 -2.49 -4.41
N TYR A 293 -23.59 -3.52 -3.67
CA TYR A 293 -24.94 -3.74 -3.13
C TYR A 293 -24.89 -3.49 -1.64
N HIS A 294 -26.01 -3.08 -1.07
CA HIS A 294 -26.18 -2.86 0.35
C HIS A 294 -27.08 -3.95 0.94
N LEU A 295 -26.59 -4.65 1.96
CA LEU A 295 -27.35 -5.61 2.76
C LEU A 295 -27.67 -4.99 4.11
N LYS A 296 -28.95 -5.03 4.49
CA LYS A 296 -29.42 -4.79 5.83
C LYS A 296 -30.04 -6.05 6.41
N LEU A 297 -29.67 -6.41 7.65
CA LEU A 297 -30.24 -7.52 8.41
C LEU A 297 -30.83 -7.01 9.71
N ASP A 298 -32.12 -7.29 9.95
CA ASP A 298 -32.80 -7.00 11.20
C ASP A 298 -33.27 -8.32 11.84
N PHE A 299 -32.98 -8.53 13.12
CA PHE A 299 -33.66 -9.58 13.88
C PHE A 299 -34.80 -9.01 14.70
N LYS A 300 -36.02 -9.51 14.49
CA LYS A 300 -37.26 -9.00 15.10
C LYS A 300 -37.83 -10.01 16.09
N THR A 301 -38.07 -9.56 17.35
CA THR A 301 -38.81 -10.30 18.36
C THR A 301 -40.05 -9.50 18.74
N ASP A 302 -41.23 -10.13 18.84
CA ASP A 302 -42.47 -9.44 19.22
C ASP A 302 -42.72 -8.13 18.43
N SER A 303 -42.39 -8.13 17.12
CA SER A 303 -42.48 -6.99 16.19
C SER A 303 -41.54 -5.82 16.49
N LYS A 304 -40.58 -5.97 17.43
CA LYS A 304 -39.52 -5.01 17.69
C LYS A 304 -38.20 -5.50 17.10
N ILE A 305 -37.40 -4.57 16.59
CA ILE A 305 -36.05 -4.89 16.16
C ILE A 305 -35.20 -5.12 17.40
N SER A 306 -34.62 -6.32 17.51
CA SER A 306 -33.66 -6.67 18.55
C SER A 306 -32.27 -6.14 18.21
N ASP A 307 -31.80 -6.39 17.00
CA ASP A 307 -30.53 -5.86 16.48
C ASP A 307 -30.62 -5.64 14.98
N SER A 308 -29.79 -4.77 14.45
CA SER A 308 -29.69 -4.43 13.04
C SER A 308 -28.22 -4.32 12.62
N GLN A 309 -27.86 -4.93 11.48
CA GLN A 309 -26.54 -4.84 10.90
C GLN A 309 -26.61 -4.52 9.41
N GLU A 310 -25.65 -3.73 8.94
CA GLU A 310 -25.58 -3.30 7.55
C GLU A 310 -24.16 -3.48 7.02
N ILE A 311 -24.03 -3.97 5.79
CA ILE A 311 -22.76 -4.07 5.06
C ILE A 311 -22.95 -3.76 3.58
N ASP A 312 -21.91 -3.23 2.96
CA ASP A 312 -21.80 -3.18 1.50
C ASP A 312 -21.04 -4.43 1.02
N PHE A 313 -21.42 -4.96 -0.15
CA PHE A 313 -20.73 -6.08 -0.78
C PHE A 313 -20.74 -5.96 -2.30
N GLY A 314 -19.84 -6.67 -2.97
CA GLY A 314 -19.75 -6.71 -4.44
C GLY A 314 -19.97 -8.12 -4.98
N ILE A 315 -20.71 -8.24 -6.08
CA ILE A 315 -20.87 -9.51 -6.79
C ILE A 315 -19.69 -9.71 -7.73
N ARG A 316 -18.85 -10.70 -7.45
CA ARG A 316 -17.68 -11.03 -8.25
C ARG A 316 -17.26 -12.48 -8.02
N LYS A 317 -16.39 -13.00 -8.90
CA LYS A 317 -15.71 -14.28 -8.72
C LYS A 317 -14.21 -14.12 -8.89
N ILE A 318 -13.47 -14.56 -7.89
CA ILE A 318 -12.02 -14.64 -7.92
C ILE A 318 -11.62 -16.10 -8.17
N VAL A 319 -10.74 -16.33 -9.13
CA VAL A 319 -10.22 -17.66 -9.42
C VAL A 319 -8.70 -17.61 -9.41
N GLN A 320 -8.11 -18.38 -8.52
CA GLN A 320 -6.67 -18.61 -8.48
C GLN A 320 -6.26 -19.58 -9.58
N ARG A 321 -5.19 -19.22 -10.29
CA ARG A 321 -4.63 -20.03 -11.38
C ARG A 321 -3.13 -20.17 -11.23
N ARG A 322 -2.60 -21.20 -11.89
CA ARG A 322 -1.16 -21.36 -12.14
C ARG A 322 -0.98 -21.73 -13.59
N ASP A 323 -0.01 -21.12 -14.25
CA ASP A 323 0.42 -21.61 -15.55
C ASP A 323 1.43 -22.75 -15.37
N HIS A 324 1.74 -23.45 -16.45
CA HIS A 324 2.70 -24.56 -16.45
C HIS A 324 4.01 -24.14 -17.13
N ASP A 325 4.33 -22.86 -17.13
CA ASP A 325 5.56 -22.38 -17.73
C ASP A 325 6.77 -22.76 -16.86
N ASN A 326 7.48 -23.81 -17.29
CA ASN A 326 8.71 -24.28 -16.67
C ASN A 326 9.97 -23.54 -17.22
N SER A 327 9.80 -22.38 -17.86
CA SER A 327 10.90 -21.67 -18.52
C SER A 327 11.98 -21.16 -17.55
N PHE A 328 11.75 -21.24 -16.24
CA PHE A 328 12.68 -20.72 -15.21
C PHE A 328 12.99 -21.74 -14.10
N PRO A 329 13.65 -22.86 -14.41
CA PRO A 329 13.99 -23.87 -13.37
C PRO A 329 14.95 -23.34 -12.29
N GLN A 330 15.60 -22.20 -12.52
CA GLN A 330 16.59 -21.62 -11.60
C GLN A 330 15.97 -20.96 -10.36
N ILE A 331 14.67 -20.66 -10.38
CA ILE A 331 13.96 -20.02 -9.25
C ILE A 331 13.28 -21.07 -8.35
N GLY A 332 13.43 -22.35 -8.65
CA GLY A 332 12.80 -23.43 -7.85
C GLY A 332 11.29 -23.59 -8.09
N THR A 333 10.71 -22.81 -8.98
CA THR A 333 9.27 -22.80 -9.29
C THR A 333 8.88 -23.96 -10.19
N GLY A 334 9.24 -25.18 -9.86
CA GLY A 334 8.94 -26.38 -10.67
C GLY A 334 7.49 -26.57 -11.12
N GLY A 335 6.66 -25.52 -11.14
CA GLY A 335 5.27 -25.66 -11.39
C GLY A 335 4.45 -24.48 -11.78
N GLY A 336 5.04 -23.45 -12.32
CA GLY A 336 4.29 -22.37 -12.94
C GLY A 336 4.03 -21.16 -12.07
N ASN A 337 3.69 -20.07 -12.72
CA ASN A 337 3.49 -18.79 -12.08
C ASN A 337 2.06 -18.66 -11.57
N PHE A 338 1.91 -18.09 -10.39
CA PHE A 338 0.62 -17.71 -9.85
C PHE A 338 0.01 -16.58 -10.68
N TYR A 339 -1.30 -16.62 -10.91
CA TYR A 339 -2.07 -15.49 -11.40
C TYR A 339 -3.53 -15.58 -10.97
N LEU A 340 -4.23 -14.49 -11.08
CA LEU A 340 -5.65 -14.39 -10.73
C LEU A 340 -6.50 -14.13 -11.97
N GLN A 341 -7.73 -14.63 -11.92
CA GLN A 341 -8.82 -14.19 -12.78
C GLN A 341 -9.88 -13.51 -11.93
N ILE A 342 -10.35 -12.36 -12.40
CA ILE A 342 -11.49 -11.65 -11.82
C ILE A 342 -12.62 -11.71 -12.84
N ASN A 343 -13.75 -12.32 -12.46
CA ASN A 343 -14.90 -12.52 -13.34
C ASN A 343 -14.48 -13.18 -14.67
N GLY A 344 -13.59 -14.16 -14.62
CA GLY A 344 -13.14 -14.93 -15.77
C GLY A 344 -12.09 -14.26 -16.67
N ARG A 345 -11.60 -13.06 -16.33
CA ARG A 345 -10.54 -12.37 -17.08
C ARG A 345 -9.22 -12.45 -16.34
N ASP A 346 -8.13 -12.78 -17.06
CA ASP A 346 -6.78 -12.80 -16.50
C ASP A 346 -6.36 -11.42 -16.03
N TYR A 347 -5.87 -11.35 -14.80
CA TYR A 347 -5.52 -10.11 -14.11
C TYR A 347 -4.02 -9.97 -13.97
N LEU A 348 -3.38 -9.22 -14.87
CA LEU A 348 -1.99 -8.82 -14.72
C LEU A 348 -1.87 -7.87 -13.51
N ILE A 349 -1.25 -8.34 -12.46
CA ILE A 349 -1.05 -7.56 -11.24
C ILE A 349 0.14 -6.62 -11.43
N ARG A 350 -0.12 -5.33 -11.33
CA ARG A 350 0.87 -4.26 -11.32
C ARG A 350 0.60 -3.38 -10.10
N GLY A 351 1.10 -3.86 -8.98
CA GLY A 351 0.81 -3.34 -7.65
C GLY A 351 2.03 -2.78 -6.94
N ALA A 352 1.79 -2.36 -5.71
CA ALA A 352 2.84 -1.94 -4.79
C ALA A 352 2.44 -2.24 -3.34
N ALA A 353 3.43 -2.39 -2.47
CA ALA A 353 3.21 -2.54 -1.05
C ALA A 353 2.95 -1.18 -0.39
N TYR A 354 2.02 -1.15 0.54
CA TYR A 354 1.61 0.02 1.32
C TYR A 354 1.97 -0.16 2.79
N THR A 355 2.33 0.92 3.44
CA THR A 355 2.54 0.96 4.88
C THR A 355 1.81 2.15 5.52
N PRO A 356 1.16 1.99 6.68
CA PRO A 356 0.52 3.08 7.41
C PRO A 356 1.57 4.00 8.06
N ASP A 357 1.09 5.07 8.71
CA ASP A 357 1.93 5.96 9.52
C ASP A 357 2.68 5.18 10.61
N LEU A 358 3.94 5.52 10.86
CA LEU A 358 4.81 4.84 11.84
C LEU A 358 4.24 4.82 13.26
N LEU A 359 3.48 5.84 13.63
CA LEU A 359 2.81 5.96 14.94
C LEU A 359 1.33 5.53 14.89
N PHE A 360 0.89 4.89 13.80
CA PHE A 360 -0.51 4.49 13.56
C PHE A 360 -1.52 5.63 13.65
N ARG A 361 -1.11 6.83 13.29
CA ARG A 361 -2.05 7.96 13.22
C ARG A 361 -3.16 7.65 12.21
N SER A 362 -4.39 7.68 12.69
CA SER A 362 -5.56 7.59 11.82
C SER A 362 -5.86 8.98 11.22
N ASP A 363 -5.82 9.06 9.89
CA ASP A 363 -6.11 10.29 9.15
C ASP A 363 -6.87 9.95 7.86
N PRO A 364 -8.21 10.07 7.87
CA PRO A 364 -9.05 9.75 6.71
C PRO A 364 -8.77 10.61 5.46
N GLU A 365 -8.23 11.82 5.62
CA GLU A 365 -7.86 12.67 4.48
C GLU A 365 -6.57 12.17 3.84
N ARG A 366 -5.62 11.74 4.68
CA ARG A 366 -4.40 11.10 4.24
C ARG A 366 -4.69 9.79 3.50
N ASP A 367 -5.60 8.96 4.02
CA ASP A 367 -6.06 7.74 3.36
C ASP A 367 -6.68 8.04 1.99
N ALA A 368 -7.51 9.08 1.91
CA ALA A 368 -8.08 9.52 0.65
C ALA A 368 -7.02 9.99 -0.36
N ALA A 369 -5.95 10.62 0.11
CA ALA A 369 -4.83 11.02 -0.73
C ALA A 369 -4.04 9.81 -1.25
N HIS A 370 -3.79 8.79 -0.41
CA HIS A 370 -3.18 7.53 -0.84
C HIS A 370 -4.01 6.86 -1.94
N ILE A 371 -5.31 6.74 -1.78
CA ILE A 371 -6.22 6.17 -2.79
C ILE A 371 -6.17 6.97 -4.11
N ARG A 372 -6.14 8.30 -4.04
CA ARG A 372 -5.98 9.14 -5.24
C ARG A 372 -4.66 8.84 -5.96
N TYR A 373 -3.56 8.69 -5.21
CA TYR A 373 -2.25 8.42 -5.79
C TYR A 373 -2.14 7.02 -6.39
N ILE A 374 -2.76 6.01 -5.78
CA ILE A 374 -2.86 4.66 -6.34
C ILE A 374 -3.51 4.71 -7.74
N LYS A 375 -4.63 5.40 -7.86
CA LYS A 375 -5.34 5.54 -9.15
C LYS A 375 -4.59 6.41 -10.14
N ASP A 376 -3.97 7.49 -9.67
CA ASP A 376 -3.19 8.41 -10.50
C ASP A 376 -1.94 7.73 -11.08
N LEU A 377 -1.26 6.89 -10.30
CA LEU A 377 -0.18 6.02 -10.76
C LEU A 377 -0.66 4.99 -11.80
N GLY A 378 -1.87 4.48 -11.65
CA GLY A 378 -2.37 3.36 -12.44
C GLY A 378 -2.12 1.99 -11.79
N LEU A 379 -1.80 1.96 -10.49
CA LEU A 379 -1.68 0.71 -9.73
C LEU A 379 -3.04 0.03 -9.63
N ASN A 380 -3.07 -1.29 -9.75
CA ASN A 380 -4.32 -2.06 -9.75
C ASN A 380 -4.47 -2.99 -8.55
N LEU A 381 -3.42 -3.15 -7.75
CA LEU A 381 -3.44 -3.91 -6.52
C LEU A 381 -2.52 -3.28 -5.49
N ILE A 382 -2.95 -3.28 -4.23
CA ILE A 382 -2.14 -2.87 -3.08
C ILE A 382 -1.96 -4.06 -2.17
N ARG A 383 -0.71 -4.31 -1.77
CA ARG A 383 -0.37 -5.30 -0.76
C ARG A 383 -0.23 -4.63 0.59
N TRP A 384 -0.97 -5.13 1.57
CA TRP A 384 -0.80 -4.78 2.97
C TRP A 384 -0.33 -6.01 3.74
N GLU A 385 0.86 -5.94 4.26
CA GLU A 385 1.32 -6.91 5.23
C GLU A 385 0.69 -6.62 6.58
N LEU A 386 -0.57 -7.00 6.68
CA LEU A 386 -1.46 -6.91 7.86
C LEU A 386 -1.60 -5.58 8.58
N LYS A 387 -1.09 -4.54 8.02
CA LYS A 387 -1.08 -3.21 8.60
C LYS A 387 -2.35 -2.47 8.26
N ILE A 388 -3.46 -3.07 8.56
CA ILE A 388 -4.78 -2.49 8.30
C ILE A 388 -4.99 -1.40 9.33
N ALA A 389 -4.66 -0.18 8.94
CA ALA A 389 -4.79 0.97 9.81
C ALA A 389 -6.26 1.18 10.21
N ASP A 390 -7.12 1.52 9.30
CA ASP A 390 -8.53 1.74 9.55
C ASP A 390 -9.38 1.03 8.49
N ASP A 391 -10.58 0.61 8.88
CA ASP A 391 -11.57 0.00 8.00
C ASP A 391 -11.92 0.94 6.84
N SER A 392 -11.81 2.27 7.05
CA SER A 392 -12.08 3.31 6.05
C SER A 392 -11.27 3.15 4.76
N MET A 393 -10.01 2.69 4.86
CA MET A 393 -9.15 2.51 3.70
C MET A 393 -9.62 1.35 2.82
N ILE A 394 -10.05 0.23 3.43
CA ILE A 394 -10.60 -0.92 2.70
C ILE A 394 -11.95 -0.58 2.08
N GLU A 395 -12.82 0.09 2.84
CA GLU A 395 -14.10 0.57 2.31
C GLU A 395 -13.92 1.51 1.10
N ARG A 396 -12.88 2.36 1.13
CA ARG A 396 -12.53 3.19 -0.03
C ARG A 396 -12.05 2.33 -1.19
N ALA A 397 -11.22 1.32 -0.95
CA ALA A 397 -10.76 0.40 -1.98
C ALA A 397 -11.95 -0.32 -2.64
N ASP A 398 -12.96 -0.73 -1.86
CA ASP A 398 -14.19 -1.31 -2.38
C ASP A 398 -14.92 -0.37 -3.34
N ARG A 399 -15.16 0.88 -2.91
CA ARG A 399 -15.88 1.91 -3.67
C ARG A 399 -15.10 2.38 -4.90
N GLU A 400 -13.78 2.42 -4.80
CA GLU A 400 -12.90 2.92 -5.85
C GLU A 400 -12.39 1.82 -6.80
N GLY A 401 -12.69 0.56 -6.52
CA GLY A 401 -12.31 -0.58 -7.36
C GLY A 401 -10.82 -0.90 -7.33
N ILE A 402 -10.16 -0.73 -6.21
CA ILE A 402 -8.75 -1.07 -6.02
C ILE A 402 -8.68 -2.46 -5.40
N ALA A 403 -7.98 -3.39 -6.06
CA ALA A 403 -7.78 -4.71 -5.49
C ALA A 403 -6.77 -4.67 -4.33
N VAL A 404 -6.97 -5.56 -3.36
CA VAL A 404 -6.17 -5.64 -2.15
C VAL A 404 -5.71 -7.07 -1.90
N MET A 405 -4.43 -7.22 -1.63
CA MET A 405 -3.80 -8.41 -1.09
C MET A 405 -3.42 -8.15 0.37
N LEU A 406 -3.79 -9.07 1.24
CA LEU A 406 -3.48 -9.03 2.66
C LEU A 406 -2.83 -10.34 3.10
N GLY A 407 -2.14 -10.33 4.23
CA GLY A 407 -1.55 -11.54 4.78
C GLY A 407 -0.72 -11.25 6.03
N TRP A 408 -0.25 -12.32 6.66
CA TRP A 408 0.67 -12.19 7.78
C TRP A 408 2.02 -11.63 7.30
N MET A 409 2.67 -10.88 8.17
CA MET A 409 3.93 -10.21 7.88
C MET A 409 5.14 -11.12 8.10
N CYS A 410 6.27 -10.74 7.54
CA CYS A 410 7.54 -11.45 7.69
C CYS A 410 8.30 -11.09 8.97
N CYS A 411 9.36 -11.84 9.15
CA CYS A 411 10.59 -11.45 9.86
C CYS A 411 10.42 -11.32 11.37
N MET A 412 9.33 -11.82 11.93
CA MET A 412 8.95 -11.69 13.33
C MET A 412 8.44 -13.00 13.86
N GLN A 413 7.81 -12.96 15.02
CA GLN A 413 7.25 -14.13 15.66
C GLN A 413 6.20 -14.84 14.79
N TRP A 414 5.55 -14.14 13.87
CA TRP A 414 4.69 -14.75 12.85
C TRP A 414 5.38 -15.80 11.98
N GLU A 415 6.70 -15.77 11.90
CA GLU A 415 7.50 -16.74 11.15
C GLU A 415 8.43 -17.59 12.03
N HIS A 416 8.42 -17.36 13.35
CA HIS A 416 9.16 -18.13 14.34
C HIS A 416 8.28 -19.20 15.00
N TRP A 417 7.48 -19.93 14.23
CA TRP A 417 6.51 -20.93 14.68
C TRP A 417 7.09 -21.98 15.60
N ASN A 418 8.37 -22.27 15.48
CA ASN A 418 9.09 -23.20 16.36
C ASN A 418 9.22 -22.72 17.81
N LEU A 419 8.98 -21.43 18.05
CA LEU A 419 8.99 -20.80 19.36
C LEU A 419 7.58 -20.65 19.94
N TRP A 420 6.54 -20.93 19.16
CA TRP A 420 5.16 -20.71 19.57
C TRP A 420 4.74 -21.66 20.70
N SER A 421 4.17 -21.06 21.76
CA SER A 421 3.46 -21.77 22.82
C SER A 421 2.03 -22.14 22.38
N ALA A 422 1.30 -22.83 23.24
CA ALA A 422 -0.13 -23.09 23.03
C ALA A 422 -0.97 -21.79 23.05
N GLU A 423 -0.54 -20.78 23.82
CA GLU A 423 -1.19 -19.48 23.85
C GLU A 423 -0.97 -18.70 22.56
N ASP A 424 0.23 -18.73 21.98
CA ASP A 424 0.53 -18.14 20.67
C ASP A 424 -0.35 -18.72 19.56
N GLN A 425 -0.47 -20.06 19.55
CA GLN A 425 -1.35 -20.73 18.61
C GLN A 425 -2.81 -20.31 18.78
N TRP A 426 -3.25 -20.15 20.02
CA TRP A 426 -4.60 -19.68 20.31
C TRP A 426 -4.79 -18.24 19.83
N ILE A 427 -3.87 -17.33 20.17
CA ILE A 427 -3.90 -15.92 19.71
C ILE A 427 -3.92 -15.85 18.18
N ALA A 428 -3.05 -16.62 17.51
CA ALA A 428 -3.00 -16.62 16.05
C ALA A 428 -4.33 -17.08 15.42
N ARG A 429 -4.97 -18.13 15.97
CA ARG A 429 -6.30 -18.58 15.52
C ARG A 429 -7.37 -17.52 15.73
N GLN A 430 -7.38 -16.83 16.88
CA GLN A 430 -8.36 -15.77 17.16
C GLN A 430 -8.14 -14.56 16.27
N SER A 431 -6.88 -14.18 16.07
CA SER A 431 -6.49 -13.09 15.18
C SER A 431 -6.93 -13.38 13.73
N LEU A 432 -6.70 -14.59 13.24
CA LEU A 432 -7.14 -14.99 11.91
C LEU A 432 -8.66 -14.94 11.77
N ARG A 433 -9.39 -15.51 12.76
CA ARG A 433 -10.87 -15.44 12.76
C ARG A 433 -11.38 -14.01 12.73
N SER A 434 -10.80 -13.14 13.56
CA SER A 434 -11.18 -11.73 13.63
C SER A 434 -10.94 -11.03 12.29
N ARG A 435 -9.76 -11.25 11.69
CA ARG A 435 -9.41 -10.62 10.41
C ARG A 435 -10.25 -11.13 9.26
N LEU A 436 -10.39 -12.44 9.11
CA LEU A 436 -11.16 -13.01 7.98
C LEU A 436 -12.65 -12.69 8.06
N ARG A 437 -13.24 -12.63 9.28
CA ARG A 437 -14.63 -12.18 9.46
C ARG A 437 -14.86 -10.76 8.97
N GLU A 438 -13.92 -9.88 9.26
CA GLU A 438 -13.96 -8.49 8.81
C GLU A 438 -13.73 -8.41 7.28
N LEU A 439 -12.71 -9.08 6.78
CA LEU A 439 -12.24 -8.93 5.41
C LEU A 439 -13.11 -9.63 4.37
N ARG A 440 -13.82 -10.71 4.72
CA ARG A 440 -14.60 -11.50 3.75
C ARG A 440 -15.76 -10.72 3.09
N ALA A 441 -16.24 -9.67 3.75
CA ALA A 441 -17.31 -8.83 3.23
C ALA A 441 -16.82 -7.81 2.17
N HIS A 442 -15.51 -7.55 2.11
CA HIS A 442 -14.93 -6.54 1.23
C HIS A 442 -14.60 -7.09 -0.16
N PRO A 443 -15.27 -6.63 -1.23
CA PRO A 443 -15.02 -7.13 -2.58
C PRO A 443 -13.64 -6.76 -3.14
N SER A 444 -12.99 -5.72 -2.61
CA SER A 444 -11.63 -5.34 -2.97
C SER A 444 -10.59 -6.35 -2.52
N VAL A 445 -10.82 -7.07 -1.42
CA VAL A 445 -9.91 -8.11 -0.92
C VAL A 445 -9.99 -9.33 -1.82
N ILE A 446 -8.92 -9.61 -2.56
CA ILE A 446 -8.91 -10.69 -3.56
C ILE A 446 -7.93 -11.81 -3.27
N LEU A 447 -6.96 -11.57 -2.36
CA LEU A 447 -5.92 -12.53 -2.01
C LEU A 447 -5.55 -12.40 -0.53
N TRP A 448 -5.44 -13.55 0.15
CA TRP A 448 -4.91 -13.69 1.51
C TRP A 448 -3.66 -14.56 1.49
N ALA A 449 -2.63 -14.17 2.25
CA ALA A 449 -1.39 -14.92 2.44
C ALA A 449 -1.25 -15.41 3.88
N ASN A 450 -1.10 -16.71 4.06
CA ASN A 450 -0.94 -17.36 5.37
C ASN A 450 0.47 -17.19 5.96
N GLY A 451 1.44 -16.90 5.13
CA GLY A 451 2.83 -16.57 5.49
C GLY A 451 3.41 -15.60 4.47
N SER A 452 4.45 -14.89 4.87
CA SER A 452 5.22 -13.98 4.02
C SER A 452 6.51 -14.65 3.54
N ASP A 453 7.64 -14.48 4.23
CA ASP A 453 8.95 -15.03 3.85
C ASP A 453 9.09 -16.54 4.12
N GLY A 454 8.29 -17.06 5.03
CA GLY A 454 8.27 -18.45 5.43
C GLY A 454 6.95 -19.16 5.10
N LEU A 455 7.01 -20.48 5.05
CA LEU A 455 5.82 -21.32 5.01
C LEU A 455 5.47 -21.74 6.45
N PRO A 456 4.26 -21.43 6.94
CA PRO A 456 3.82 -21.95 8.23
C PRO A 456 3.87 -23.48 8.27
N PRO A 457 4.22 -24.11 9.40
CA PRO A 457 4.21 -25.56 9.52
C PRO A 457 2.80 -26.13 9.39
N ASP A 458 2.69 -27.39 9.01
CA ASP A 458 1.40 -28.08 8.78
C ASP A 458 0.41 -27.92 9.93
N THR A 459 0.90 -27.89 11.18
CA THR A 459 0.05 -27.68 12.36
C THR A 459 -0.66 -26.33 12.37
N VAL A 460 0.03 -25.28 11.92
CA VAL A 460 -0.52 -23.93 11.81
C VAL A 460 -1.40 -23.81 10.55
N LEU A 461 -0.93 -24.33 9.41
CA LEU A 461 -1.69 -24.31 8.16
C LEU A 461 -3.01 -25.06 8.27
N ASN A 462 -3.04 -26.22 8.95
CA ASN A 462 -4.28 -26.96 9.17
C ASN A 462 -5.31 -26.14 9.95
N ASP A 463 -4.86 -25.42 11.00
CA ASP A 463 -5.72 -24.50 11.75
C ASP A 463 -6.24 -23.37 10.86
N TYR A 464 -5.36 -22.78 10.04
CA TYR A 464 -5.71 -21.67 9.16
C TYR A 464 -6.71 -22.10 8.08
N HIS A 465 -6.44 -23.19 7.38
CA HIS A 465 -7.36 -23.71 6.36
C HIS A 465 -8.70 -24.16 6.93
N GLN A 466 -8.72 -24.66 8.17
CA GLN A 466 -9.98 -24.97 8.85
C GLN A 466 -10.78 -23.69 9.09
N ILE A 467 -10.15 -22.62 9.59
CA ILE A 467 -10.80 -21.33 9.87
C ILE A 467 -11.30 -20.69 8.57
N GLU A 468 -10.50 -20.71 7.51
CA GLU A 468 -10.88 -20.20 6.18
C GLU A 468 -12.14 -20.90 5.65
N LYS A 469 -12.21 -22.20 5.81
CA LYS A 469 -13.37 -23.00 5.43
C LYS A 469 -14.59 -22.73 6.31
N GLU A 470 -14.42 -22.66 7.63
CA GLU A 470 -15.48 -22.35 8.60
C GLU A 470 -16.10 -20.97 8.32
N LEU A 471 -15.29 -20.03 7.86
CA LEU A 471 -15.72 -18.65 7.58
C LEU A 471 -16.18 -18.45 6.14
N HIS A 472 -16.33 -19.49 5.35
CA HIS A 472 -16.79 -19.43 3.94
C HIS A 472 -15.93 -18.48 3.09
N TRP A 473 -14.59 -18.50 3.29
CA TRP A 473 -13.68 -17.61 2.57
C TRP A 473 -13.67 -17.93 1.07
N GLN A 474 -13.95 -16.94 0.23
CA GLN A 474 -14.09 -17.12 -1.23
C GLN A 474 -12.95 -16.50 -2.05
N ASN A 475 -12.03 -15.78 -1.42
CA ASN A 475 -10.92 -15.16 -2.13
C ASN A 475 -9.76 -16.13 -2.28
N ALA A 476 -8.81 -15.80 -3.13
CA ALA A 476 -7.59 -16.60 -3.28
C ALA A 476 -6.80 -16.68 -1.98
N ILE A 477 -6.11 -17.80 -1.78
CA ILE A 477 -5.24 -18.06 -0.63
C ILE A 477 -3.90 -18.55 -1.15
N VAL A 478 -2.82 -18.06 -0.55
CA VAL A 478 -1.49 -18.62 -0.70
C VAL A 478 -0.89 -18.87 0.68
N ASP A 479 -0.18 -19.99 0.82
CA ASP A 479 0.40 -20.38 2.11
C ASP A 479 1.70 -19.63 2.43
N THR A 480 2.34 -19.08 1.40
CA THR A 480 3.47 -18.16 1.51
C THR A 480 3.59 -17.32 0.23
N VAL A 481 4.19 -16.15 0.32
CA VAL A 481 4.53 -15.33 -0.85
C VAL A 481 6.01 -15.40 -1.22
N ALA A 482 6.81 -16.11 -0.43
CA ALA A 482 8.22 -16.36 -0.68
C ALA A 482 8.48 -17.83 -0.96
N GLU A 483 8.38 -18.23 -2.21
CA GLU A 483 8.73 -19.61 -2.57
C GLU A 483 10.24 -19.79 -2.49
N ARG A 484 10.69 -20.57 -1.50
CA ARG A 484 12.08 -21.01 -1.35
C ARG A 484 12.13 -22.53 -1.35
N ASN A 485 12.62 -23.13 -2.44
CA ASN A 485 13.06 -24.52 -2.54
C ASN A 485 12.05 -25.68 -2.39
N ARG A 486 10.81 -25.50 -1.97
CA ARG A 486 9.82 -26.61 -1.80
C ARG A 486 8.37 -26.18 -1.83
N PHE A 487 8.06 -24.89 -1.82
CA PHE A 487 6.72 -24.40 -1.59
C PHE A 487 6.14 -23.87 -2.88
N TRP A 488 4.91 -24.27 -3.14
CA TRP A 488 4.34 -24.00 -4.41
C TRP A 488 3.17 -23.04 -4.38
N SER A 489 3.45 -21.80 -3.97
CA SER A 489 2.50 -20.71 -4.16
C SER A 489 2.49 -20.23 -5.61
N GLY A 490 3.61 -20.36 -6.32
CA GLY A 490 3.85 -19.73 -7.62
C GLY A 490 4.14 -18.24 -7.51
N ILE A 491 4.38 -17.74 -6.30
CA ILE A 491 4.81 -16.38 -5.99
C ILE A 491 6.20 -16.45 -5.37
N HIS A 492 7.10 -15.57 -5.76
CA HIS A 492 8.42 -15.45 -5.16
C HIS A 492 8.65 -14.07 -4.55
N MET A 493 9.65 -14.00 -3.65
CA MET A 493 10.10 -12.81 -2.98
C MET A 493 11.63 -12.82 -2.99
N LEU A 494 12.22 -12.41 -4.10
CA LEU A 494 13.67 -12.48 -4.31
C LEU A 494 14.31 -11.10 -4.47
N GLY A 495 13.55 -10.03 -4.24
CA GLY A 495 14.00 -8.67 -4.50
C GLY A 495 14.13 -8.38 -6.00
N PRO A 496 15.12 -7.56 -6.43
CA PRO A 496 16.12 -6.88 -5.60
C PRO A 496 15.52 -5.78 -4.72
N TYR A 497 16.26 -5.40 -3.66
CA TYR A 497 15.88 -4.32 -2.75
C TYR A 497 16.85 -3.14 -2.86
N VAL A 498 17.46 -2.97 -4.00
CA VAL A 498 18.40 -1.89 -4.33
C VAL A 498 18.19 -1.46 -5.76
N TRP A 499 18.61 -0.25 -6.09
CA TRP A 499 18.59 0.27 -7.45
C TRP A 499 19.28 -0.67 -8.44
N ARG A 500 18.63 -0.89 -9.56
CA ARG A 500 19.17 -1.66 -10.69
C ARG A 500 19.11 -0.84 -11.98
N PRO A 501 20.07 -0.99 -12.89
CA PRO A 501 19.98 -0.35 -14.20
C PRO A 501 18.81 -0.94 -15.00
N PRO A 502 18.16 -0.17 -15.87
CA PRO A 502 17.01 -0.65 -16.65
C PRO A 502 17.24 -1.96 -17.41
N TYR A 503 18.44 -2.18 -17.90
CA TYR A 503 18.84 -3.43 -18.57
C TYR A 503 18.60 -4.68 -17.71
N TYR A 504 18.78 -4.58 -16.38
CA TYR A 504 18.57 -5.69 -15.45
C TYR A 504 17.15 -6.26 -15.53
N TRP A 505 16.16 -5.40 -15.60
CA TRP A 505 14.75 -5.80 -15.60
C TRP A 505 14.31 -6.50 -16.88
N PHE A 506 14.90 -6.15 -18.01
CA PHE A 506 14.60 -6.76 -19.30
C PHE A 506 15.44 -7.99 -19.61
N SER A 507 16.50 -8.25 -18.84
CA SER A 507 17.37 -9.37 -19.05
C SER A 507 16.67 -10.72 -18.83
N ASP A 508 16.91 -11.68 -19.70
CA ASP A 508 16.46 -13.07 -19.52
C ASP A 508 17.42 -13.90 -18.65
N THR A 509 18.52 -13.32 -18.19
CA THR A 509 19.60 -14.03 -17.48
C THR A 509 19.69 -13.63 -16.01
N TYR A 510 19.40 -12.37 -15.70
CA TYR A 510 19.56 -11.80 -14.37
C TYR A 510 18.23 -11.57 -13.69
N GLY A 511 18.28 -11.59 -12.36
CA GLY A 511 17.23 -11.15 -11.50
C GLY A 511 15.97 -11.99 -11.47
N PRO A 512 15.13 -11.71 -10.50
CA PRO A 512 13.88 -12.40 -10.27
C PRO A 512 12.68 -11.75 -10.99
N ALA A 513 12.87 -10.76 -11.86
CA ALA A 513 11.79 -10.08 -12.58
C ALA A 513 11.07 -11.03 -13.56
N ARG A 514 10.48 -12.10 -13.01
CA ARG A 514 9.85 -13.20 -13.74
C ARG A 514 8.68 -13.75 -12.95
N GLY A 515 7.72 -14.31 -13.63
CA GLY A 515 6.59 -14.97 -12.98
C GLY A 515 5.77 -14.00 -12.13
N SER A 516 5.65 -14.30 -10.87
CA SER A 516 4.88 -13.50 -9.92
C SER A 516 5.74 -13.15 -8.73
N SER A 517 6.12 -11.87 -8.63
CA SER A 517 6.94 -11.34 -7.55
C SER A 517 6.08 -10.56 -6.55
N ALA A 518 6.23 -10.92 -5.28
CA ALA A 518 5.56 -10.24 -4.18
C ALA A 518 6.31 -8.99 -3.69
N GLU A 519 7.61 -8.89 -3.98
CA GLU A 519 8.45 -7.75 -3.58
C GLU A 519 9.62 -7.57 -4.56
N GLU A 520 9.68 -6.40 -5.15
CA GLU A 520 10.82 -5.91 -5.94
C GLU A 520 10.87 -4.39 -5.80
N GLY A 521 12.04 -3.79 -5.58
CA GLY A 521 12.14 -2.33 -5.56
C GLY A 521 13.39 -1.78 -4.90
N ASP A 522 13.45 -0.46 -4.82
CA ASP A 522 14.59 0.28 -4.28
C ASP A 522 14.37 0.65 -2.83
N ASN A 523 15.19 0.10 -1.93
CA ASN A 523 15.14 0.52 -0.52
C ASN A 523 15.83 1.86 -0.28
N GLU A 524 16.80 2.25 -1.11
CA GLU A 524 17.52 3.51 -0.97
C GLU A 524 16.90 4.59 -1.85
N THR A 525 15.80 5.21 -1.43
CA THR A 525 15.06 6.20 -2.22
C THR A 525 15.27 7.62 -1.68
N ILE A 526 16.03 8.42 -2.40
CA ILE A 526 16.32 9.81 -2.01
C ILE A 526 15.15 10.71 -2.44
N PRO A 527 14.40 11.32 -1.51
CA PRO A 527 13.33 12.25 -1.89
C PRO A 527 13.88 13.56 -2.47
N PRO A 528 13.06 14.37 -3.13
CA PRO A 528 13.46 15.70 -3.58
C PRO A 528 14.00 16.58 -2.45
N SER A 529 14.94 17.49 -2.76
CA SER A 529 15.70 18.26 -1.78
C SER A 529 14.83 19.08 -0.81
N ASP A 530 13.70 19.57 -1.23
CA ASP A 530 12.78 20.34 -0.38
C ASP A 530 12.06 19.45 0.66
N SER A 531 11.86 18.17 0.38
CA SER A 531 11.38 17.22 1.39
C SER A 531 12.45 16.93 2.44
N LEU A 532 13.69 16.71 2.02
CA LEU A 532 14.82 16.51 2.94
C LEU A 532 14.97 17.68 3.92
N ARG A 533 14.81 18.92 3.45
CA ARG A 533 14.83 20.13 4.27
C ARG A 533 13.75 20.19 5.34
N ARG A 534 12.70 19.37 5.24
CA ARG A 534 11.61 19.33 6.23
C ARG A 534 11.94 18.49 7.45
N TYR A 535 12.86 17.54 7.33
CA TYR A 535 13.16 16.61 8.41
C TYR A 535 14.66 16.47 8.74
N ILE A 536 15.56 16.85 7.85
CA ILE A 536 17.00 16.91 8.16
C ILE A 536 17.39 18.33 8.59
N PRO A 537 18.09 18.52 9.72
CA PRO A 537 18.58 19.83 10.17
C PRO A 537 19.42 20.52 9.09
N ALA A 538 19.29 21.85 8.98
CA ALA A 538 19.88 22.62 7.89
C ALA A 538 21.41 22.46 7.78
N ASP A 539 22.10 22.35 8.90
CA ASP A 539 23.56 22.12 8.99
C ASP A 539 24.00 20.68 8.74
N LYS A 540 23.03 19.75 8.57
CA LYS A 540 23.21 18.31 8.30
C LYS A 540 22.75 17.87 6.93
N LEU A 541 22.29 18.80 6.09
CA LEU A 541 21.69 18.48 4.79
C LEU A 541 22.68 17.93 3.77
N TRP A 542 23.97 18.26 3.87
CA TRP A 542 24.99 17.82 2.92
C TRP A 542 26.38 17.79 3.56
N PRO A 543 27.23 16.80 3.24
CA PRO A 543 26.91 15.53 2.57
C PRO A 543 26.07 14.58 3.44
N PRO A 544 25.59 13.42 2.91
CA PRO A 544 24.92 12.40 3.72
C PRO A 544 25.73 12.02 4.96
N ASN A 545 25.05 11.88 6.10
CA ASN A 545 25.63 11.71 7.42
C ASN A 545 24.67 10.94 8.34
N ASP A 546 24.97 10.83 9.63
CA ASP A 546 24.18 10.06 10.59
C ASP A 546 22.68 10.44 10.63
N TYR A 547 22.31 11.70 10.38
CA TYR A 547 20.91 12.11 10.30
C TYR A 547 20.22 11.51 9.07
N TRP A 548 20.91 11.47 7.95
CA TRP A 548 20.43 10.79 6.76
C TRP A 548 20.27 9.30 6.99
N PHE A 549 21.29 8.68 7.61
CA PHE A 549 21.31 7.25 7.86
C PHE A 549 20.23 6.82 8.85
N PHE A 550 19.93 7.66 9.84
CA PHE A 550 18.80 7.44 10.74
C PHE A 550 17.46 7.38 9.99
N HIS A 551 17.30 8.17 8.93
CA HIS A 551 16.13 8.21 8.06
C HIS A 551 16.24 7.31 6.82
N ALA A 552 17.30 6.52 6.66
CA ALA A 552 17.50 5.68 5.49
C ALA A 552 16.82 4.30 5.58
N GLY A 553 16.27 3.96 6.74
CA GLY A 553 15.82 2.61 7.00
C GLY A 553 16.98 1.67 7.28
N GLY A 554 16.74 0.69 8.16
CA GLY A 554 17.69 -0.37 8.43
C GLY A 554 17.44 -1.53 7.49
N ASN A 555 18.48 -2.16 7.01
CA ASN A 555 18.34 -3.50 6.51
C ASN A 555 19.68 -4.22 6.36
N GLU A 556 19.59 -5.46 5.94
CA GLU A 556 20.72 -6.30 5.57
C GLU A 556 21.50 -5.67 4.41
N GLY A 557 22.83 -5.90 4.36
CA GLY A 557 23.68 -5.45 3.26
C GLY A 557 24.16 -3.99 3.30
N GLY A 558 23.88 -3.23 4.36
CA GLY A 558 24.43 -1.87 4.54
C GLY A 558 23.66 -0.76 3.84
N ASN A 559 22.41 -1.01 3.44
CA ASN A 559 21.54 -0.01 2.76
C ASN A 559 21.26 1.23 3.62
N SER A 560 21.36 1.11 4.95
CA SER A 560 21.20 2.24 5.88
C SER A 560 22.18 3.39 5.66
N THR A 561 23.24 3.20 4.89
CA THR A 561 24.23 4.25 4.57
C THR A 561 24.02 4.91 3.22
N LEU A 562 23.00 4.50 2.45
CA LEU A 562 22.73 4.96 1.09
C LEU A 562 23.92 4.70 0.13
N ALA A 563 24.73 3.68 0.43
CA ALA A 563 25.98 3.44 -0.29
C ALA A 563 25.76 2.90 -1.70
N ASN A 564 24.72 2.07 -1.89
CA ASN A 564 24.45 1.49 -3.22
C ASN A 564 23.99 2.56 -4.20
N ILE A 565 23.00 3.37 -3.81
CA ILE A 565 22.51 4.44 -4.69
C ILE A 565 23.59 5.49 -4.93
N THR A 566 24.34 5.92 -3.90
CA THR A 566 25.42 6.90 -4.06
C THR A 566 26.44 6.40 -5.07
N ARG A 567 26.88 5.14 -4.95
CA ARG A 567 27.81 4.52 -5.91
C ARG A 567 27.24 4.50 -7.34
N ALA A 568 25.96 4.14 -7.49
CA ALA A 568 25.32 4.14 -8.79
C ALA A 568 25.28 5.53 -9.43
N LEU A 569 24.95 6.56 -8.64
CA LEU A 569 24.92 7.94 -9.11
C LEU A 569 26.30 8.42 -9.51
N ASP A 570 27.32 8.15 -8.70
CA ASP A 570 28.70 8.58 -8.96
C ASP A 570 29.27 7.94 -10.23
N HIS A 571 29.02 6.66 -10.45
CA HIS A 571 29.50 5.97 -11.67
C HIS A 571 28.74 6.39 -12.92
N ARG A 572 27.42 6.57 -12.83
CA ARG A 572 26.61 6.88 -14.03
C ARG A 572 26.60 8.37 -14.40
N TYR A 573 26.47 9.23 -13.40
CA TYR A 573 26.29 10.69 -13.59
C TYR A 573 27.44 11.54 -13.10
N GLY A 574 28.48 10.92 -12.53
CA GLY A 574 29.60 11.58 -11.88
C GLY A 574 29.29 12.03 -10.44
N PRO A 575 30.33 12.26 -9.59
CA PRO A 575 30.15 12.68 -8.20
C PRO A 575 29.36 13.98 -8.08
N SER A 576 28.50 14.06 -7.06
CA SER A 576 27.69 15.23 -6.77
C SER A 576 28.41 16.22 -5.86
N GLN A 577 28.27 17.52 -6.13
CA GLN A 577 28.96 18.58 -5.39
C GLN A 577 28.09 19.22 -4.30
N ASN A 578 26.77 19.01 -4.36
CA ASN A 578 25.80 19.60 -3.46
C ASN A 578 24.50 18.79 -3.43
N LEU A 579 23.61 19.15 -2.49
CA LEU A 579 22.33 18.50 -2.29
C LEU A 579 21.43 18.48 -3.54
N GLU A 580 21.32 19.60 -4.22
CA GLU A 580 20.45 19.76 -5.39
C GLU A 580 20.89 18.85 -6.54
N GLU A 581 22.19 18.78 -6.76
CA GLU A 581 22.76 17.91 -7.79
C GLU A 581 22.56 16.43 -7.44
N PHE A 582 22.83 16.05 -6.19
CA PHE A 582 22.64 14.68 -5.70
C PHE A 582 21.18 14.23 -5.83
N THR A 583 20.25 15.04 -5.33
CA THR A 583 18.82 14.69 -5.42
C THR A 583 18.31 14.68 -6.84
N LYS A 584 18.79 15.58 -7.71
CA LYS A 584 18.42 15.60 -9.13
C LYS A 584 18.86 14.32 -9.85
N LYS A 585 20.10 13.88 -9.63
CA LYS A 585 20.63 12.61 -10.18
C LYS A 585 19.84 11.40 -9.63
N ALA A 586 19.50 11.41 -8.35
CA ALA A 586 18.67 10.37 -7.75
C ALA A 586 17.30 10.27 -8.42
N GLN A 587 16.63 11.41 -8.71
CA GLN A 587 15.35 11.39 -9.40
C GLN A 587 15.45 10.80 -10.82
N LEU A 588 16.55 11.04 -11.55
CA LEU A 588 16.80 10.40 -12.84
C LEU A 588 16.93 8.89 -12.71
N ALA A 589 17.76 8.43 -11.76
CA ALA A 589 18.02 7.02 -11.54
C ALA A 589 16.75 6.26 -11.16
N TYR A 590 15.92 6.81 -10.27
CA TYR A 590 14.65 6.17 -9.90
C TYR A 590 13.61 6.20 -11.01
N TYR A 591 13.56 7.28 -11.80
CA TYR A 591 12.65 7.34 -12.91
C TYR A 591 12.88 6.20 -13.91
N GLU A 592 14.14 5.98 -14.30
CA GLU A 592 14.48 4.93 -15.27
C GLU A 592 14.31 3.52 -14.69
N ASP A 593 14.68 3.31 -13.42
CA ASP A 593 14.60 2.01 -12.76
C ASP A 593 13.15 1.58 -12.56
N VAL A 594 12.34 2.36 -11.82
CA VAL A 594 10.95 2.00 -11.53
C VAL A 594 10.12 1.90 -12.82
N ARG A 595 10.41 2.74 -13.83
CA ARG A 595 9.80 2.61 -15.16
C ARG A 595 10.09 1.24 -15.76
N ALA A 596 11.34 0.82 -15.78
CA ALA A 596 11.75 -0.45 -16.39
C ALA A 596 11.13 -1.66 -15.67
N GLN A 597 10.98 -1.60 -14.34
CA GLN A 597 10.29 -2.63 -13.56
C GLN A 597 8.87 -2.88 -14.12
N TYR A 598 8.04 -1.86 -14.21
CA TYR A 598 6.65 -2.01 -14.68
C TYR A 598 6.55 -2.27 -16.18
N GLU A 599 7.43 -1.68 -16.98
CA GLU A 599 7.47 -1.88 -18.44
C GLU A 599 7.75 -3.33 -18.80
N THR A 600 8.67 -3.98 -18.08
CA THR A 600 9.04 -5.37 -18.38
C THR A 600 7.88 -6.34 -18.11
N TYR A 601 7.09 -6.11 -17.05
CA TYR A 601 5.89 -6.92 -16.78
C TYR A 601 4.79 -6.66 -17.80
N ALA A 602 4.64 -5.43 -18.28
CA ALA A 602 3.66 -5.11 -19.31
C ALA A 602 4.01 -5.71 -20.68
N THR A 603 5.31 -5.80 -21.01
CA THR A 603 5.78 -6.33 -22.30
C THR A 603 5.89 -7.87 -22.33
N HIS A 604 6.08 -8.51 -21.19
CA HIS A 604 6.33 -9.95 -21.06
C HIS A 604 5.30 -10.68 -20.20
N TRP A 605 4.08 -10.18 -20.09
CA TRP A 605 3.09 -10.72 -19.16
C TRP A 605 2.61 -12.15 -19.51
N SER A 606 2.99 -12.72 -20.63
CA SER A 606 2.81 -14.15 -20.90
C SER A 606 3.49 -15.02 -19.85
N ASN A 607 4.66 -14.60 -19.34
CA ASN A 607 5.46 -15.28 -18.33
C ASN A 607 5.79 -14.41 -17.08
N ARG A 608 5.22 -13.21 -16.98
CA ARG A 608 5.33 -12.28 -15.83
C ARG A 608 3.92 -11.88 -15.44
N LYS A 609 3.45 -12.34 -14.28
CA LYS A 609 2.03 -12.26 -13.91
C LYS A 609 1.72 -11.27 -12.81
N MET A 610 2.70 -10.99 -11.96
CA MET A 610 2.51 -10.14 -10.79
C MET A 610 3.80 -9.39 -10.48
N LEU A 611 3.69 -8.08 -10.33
CA LEU A 611 4.71 -7.22 -9.74
C LEU A 611 4.12 -6.47 -8.56
N MET A 612 4.78 -6.56 -7.41
CA MET A 612 4.51 -5.73 -6.24
C MET A 612 5.77 -4.93 -5.92
N HIS A 613 5.75 -3.64 -6.26
CA HIS A 613 6.87 -2.75 -5.95
C HIS A 613 6.98 -2.52 -4.44
N TRP A 614 8.17 -2.68 -3.91
CA TRP A 614 8.50 -2.50 -2.51
C TRP A 614 9.29 -1.21 -2.32
N MET A 615 8.68 -0.04 -1.94
CA MET A 615 7.29 0.17 -1.50
C MET A 615 6.65 1.35 -2.25
N MET A 616 5.33 1.54 -2.06
CA MET A 616 4.62 2.67 -2.63
C MET A 616 4.90 3.98 -1.89
N ASN A 617 4.86 3.93 -0.55
CA ASN A 617 4.93 5.09 0.34
C ASN A 617 5.82 4.82 1.56
N SER A 618 6.21 5.89 2.24
CA SER A 618 6.92 5.82 3.53
C SER A 618 5.99 6.00 4.72
N PRO A 619 6.19 5.27 5.83
CA PRO A 619 5.41 5.43 7.06
C PRO A 619 5.80 6.70 7.84
N TRP A 620 6.96 7.27 7.58
CA TRP A 620 7.50 8.49 8.16
C TRP A 620 8.48 9.14 7.19
N PRO A 621 8.95 10.39 7.41
CA PRO A 621 9.92 11.01 6.52
C PRO A 621 11.22 10.20 6.48
N SER A 622 11.47 9.53 5.36
CA SER A 622 12.64 8.65 5.20
C SER A 622 13.16 8.64 3.77
N SER A 623 14.36 8.10 3.62
CA SER A 623 14.98 7.78 2.33
C SER A 623 14.89 6.28 2.04
N PHE A 624 13.80 5.63 2.43
CA PHE A 624 13.58 4.20 2.28
C PHE A 624 12.32 3.92 1.45
N GLY A 625 12.49 3.13 0.40
CA GLY A 625 11.49 2.49 -0.44
C GLY A 625 10.18 3.25 -0.65
N HIS A 626 10.13 4.21 -1.57
CA HIS A 626 8.88 4.91 -1.85
C HIS A 626 8.84 5.51 -3.26
N MET A 627 7.67 5.51 -3.88
CA MET A 627 7.42 6.26 -5.12
C MET A 627 7.12 7.73 -4.82
N TYR A 628 6.46 8.01 -3.70
CA TYR A 628 6.24 9.34 -3.15
C TYR A 628 6.51 9.35 -1.65
N ASP A 629 7.05 10.44 -1.18
CA ASP A 629 7.50 10.52 0.21
C ASP A 629 6.35 10.70 1.22
N TYR A 630 6.70 10.72 2.50
CA TYR A 630 5.76 10.90 3.60
C TYR A 630 4.86 12.14 3.44
N TYR A 631 5.33 13.18 2.80
CA TYR A 631 4.61 14.43 2.58
C TYR A 631 3.76 14.46 1.31
N PHE A 632 3.60 13.30 0.64
CA PHE A 632 2.95 13.17 -0.66
C PHE A 632 3.70 13.82 -1.83
N LYS A 633 5.00 14.12 -1.66
CA LYS A 633 5.77 14.65 -2.75
C LYS A 633 6.19 13.56 -3.70
N GLN A 634 5.84 13.76 -4.96
CA GLN A 634 6.11 12.83 -6.03
C GLN A 634 7.53 13.03 -6.56
N GLY A 635 8.29 11.95 -6.62
CA GLY A 635 9.63 11.92 -7.18
C GLY A 635 9.71 11.38 -8.60
N GLY A 636 10.94 11.18 -9.11
CA GLY A 636 11.19 10.56 -10.42
C GLY A 636 10.59 9.17 -10.54
N GLY A 637 10.75 8.33 -9.51
CA GLY A 637 10.17 6.98 -9.48
C GLY A 637 8.66 6.94 -9.66
N TYR A 638 7.93 7.90 -9.07
CA TYR A 638 6.48 8.04 -9.24
C TYR A 638 6.11 8.23 -10.72
N PHE A 639 6.77 9.16 -11.41
CA PHE A 639 6.45 9.45 -12.81
C PHE A 639 6.98 8.40 -13.77
N GLY A 640 8.08 7.73 -13.42
CA GLY A 640 8.54 6.53 -14.11
C GLY A 640 7.51 5.41 -14.06
N ALA A 641 7.02 5.08 -12.85
CA ALA A 641 5.94 4.12 -12.65
C ALA A 641 4.66 4.52 -13.42
N LYS A 642 4.22 5.77 -13.26
CA LYS A 642 3.03 6.29 -13.93
C LYS A 642 3.10 6.18 -15.45
N LYS A 643 4.28 6.40 -16.02
CA LYS A 643 4.52 6.27 -17.45
C LYS A 643 4.35 4.82 -17.93
N ALA A 644 4.92 3.86 -17.18
CA ALA A 644 4.86 2.44 -17.48
C ALA A 644 3.49 1.80 -17.19
N LEU A 645 2.77 2.32 -16.19
CA LEU A 645 1.47 1.81 -15.76
C LEU A 645 0.30 2.23 -16.65
N ARG A 646 0.52 3.08 -17.64
CA ARG A 646 -0.51 3.47 -18.61
C ARG A 646 -1.09 2.23 -19.30
N PRO A 647 -2.40 2.19 -19.55
CA PRO A 647 -3.04 1.04 -20.21
C PRO A 647 -2.62 0.85 -21.67
N ARG A 648 -2.13 1.93 -22.31
CA ARG A 648 -1.46 1.89 -23.61
C ARG A 648 -0.10 2.49 -23.46
N ALA A 649 0.94 1.77 -23.91
CA ALA A 649 2.33 2.20 -23.80
C ALA A 649 3.14 1.77 -25.03
N VAL A 650 4.24 2.49 -25.25
CA VAL A 650 5.31 2.10 -26.15
C VAL A 650 6.58 1.99 -25.34
N VAL A 651 7.30 0.88 -25.48
CA VAL A 651 8.41 0.51 -24.60
C VAL A 651 9.62 0.15 -25.42
N TRP A 652 10.77 0.65 -25.02
CA TRP A 652 12.08 0.32 -25.54
C TRP A 652 12.84 -0.57 -24.55
N ASP A 653 13.46 -1.66 -25.00
CA ASP A 653 14.08 -2.67 -24.13
C ASP A 653 15.58 -2.44 -23.86
N TYR A 654 16.11 -1.24 -24.03
CA TYR A 654 17.49 -0.88 -23.69
C TYR A 654 18.57 -1.79 -24.33
N TYR A 655 18.34 -2.31 -25.51
CA TYR A 655 19.22 -3.31 -26.14
C TYR A 655 19.45 -4.54 -25.25
N ALA A 656 18.45 -4.96 -24.50
CA ALA A 656 18.55 -6.03 -23.52
C ALA A 656 18.51 -7.46 -24.10
N THR A 657 18.39 -7.61 -25.41
CA THR A 657 18.24 -8.90 -26.06
C THR A 657 19.53 -9.47 -26.63
N GLY A 658 19.73 -10.77 -26.44
CA GLY A 658 20.78 -11.56 -27.05
C GLY A 658 22.19 -10.99 -26.83
N ASP A 659 22.92 -10.77 -27.92
CA ASP A 659 24.26 -10.14 -27.92
C ASP A 659 24.22 -8.62 -27.74
N ARG A 660 23.05 -8.06 -27.44
CA ARG A 660 22.81 -6.61 -27.30
C ARG A 660 23.08 -5.77 -28.56
N SER A 661 23.21 -6.42 -29.74
CA SER A 661 23.37 -5.73 -31.01
C SER A 661 22.04 -5.18 -31.56
N THR A 662 20.92 -5.72 -31.08
CA THR A 662 19.56 -5.39 -31.52
C THR A 662 18.67 -5.15 -30.32
N GLY A 663 17.92 -4.06 -30.32
CA GLY A 663 16.87 -3.78 -29.33
C GLY A 663 15.48 -3.95 -29.91
N ARG A 664 14.46 -4.00 -29.09
CA ARG A 664 13.07 -4.16 -29.50
C ARG A 664 12.20 -3.01 -28.98
N VAL A 665 11.28 -2.59 -29.84
CA VAL A 665 10.20 -1.67 -29.43
C VAL A 665 8.92 -2.47 -29.26
N TYR A 666 8.31 -2.38 -28.10
CA TYR A 666 7.05 -3.04 -27.81
C TYR A 666 5.90 -2.04 -27.87
N ALA A 667 4.76 -2.49 -28.40
CA ALA A 667 3.47 -1.84 -28.23
C ALA A 667 2.65 -2.62 -27.22
N VAL A 668 2.13 -1.92 -26.22
CA VAL A 668 1.34 -2.49 -25.12
C VAL A 668 -0.08 -1.94 -25.18
N ASN A 669 -1.07 -2.84 -25.08
CA ASN A 669 -2.48 -2.50 -25.00
C ASN A 669 -3.18 -3.37 -23.96
N LEU A 670 -3.31 -2.88 -22.71
CA LEU A 670 -3.99 -3.55 -21.61
C LEU A 670 -5.46 -3.13 -21.46
N THR A 671 -6.03 -2.51 -22.51
CA THR A 671 -7.45 -2.16 -22.58
C THR A 671 -8.29 -3.32 -23.11
N SER A 672 -9.62 -3.21 -23.00
CA SER A 672 -10.57 -4.19 -23.52
C SER A 672 -10.73 -4.18 -25.04
N GLU A 673 -10.31 -3.08 -25.69
CA GLU A 673 -10.47 -2.89 -27.14
C GLU A 673 -9.13 -3.03 -27.85
N PRO A 674 -9.08 -3.57 -29.07
CA PRO A 674 -7.86 -3.58 -29.86
C PRO A 674 -7.43 -2.16 -30.20
N PHE A 675 -6.14 -1.97 -30.44
CA PHE A 675 -5.54 -0.69 -30.82
C PHE A 675 -4.91 -0.78 -32.21
N HIS A 676 -5.28 0.14 -33.09
CA HIS A 676 -4.70 0.32 -34.42
C HIS A 676 -3.96 1.66 -34.45
N GLY A 677 -2.83 1.69 -35.16
CA GLY A 677 -2.03 2.90 -35.29
C GLY A 677 -0.60 2.64 -35.69
N ASN A 678 0.30 3.55 -35.35
CA ASN A 678 1.72 3.48 -35.69
C ASN A 678 2.60 3.53 -34.43
N VAL A 679 3.72 2.83 -34.51
CA VAL A 679 4.84 2.96 -33.54
C VAL A 679 6.00 3.59 -34.29
N SER A 680 6.56 4.66 -33.72
CA SER A 680 7.78 5.26 -34.18
C SER A 680 8.88 5.28 -33.12
N ILE A 681 10.14 5.20 -33.55
CA ILE A 681 11.32 5.36 -32.70
C ILE A 681 12.30 6.33 -33.35
N SER A 682 12.93 7.18 -32.57
CA SER A 682 13.97 8.11 -33.04
C SER A 682 15.11 8.21 -32.02
N PHE A 683 16.34 8.28 -32.52
CA PHE A 683 17.56 8.46 -31.73
C PHE A 683 18.15 9.84 -31.95
N TYR A 684 18.52 10.51 -30.87
CA TYR A 684 19.05 11.86 -30.88
C TYR A 684 20.33 11.96 -30.08
N ASN A 685 21.32 12.67 -30.62
CA ASN A 685 22.49 13.11 -29.88
C ASN A 685 22.13 14.24 -28.88
N LEU A 686 23.05 14.52 -27.95
CA LEU A 686 22.85 15.58 -26.94
C LEU A 686 22.67 16.98 -27.56
N ASP A 687 23.22 17.21 -28.77
CA ASP A 687 23.04 18.45 -29.50
C ASP A 687 21.67 18.60 -30.18
N GLY A 688 20.80 17.59 -30.03
CA GLY A 688 19.47 17.55 -30.66
C GLY A 688 19.45 17.00 -32.09
N SER A 689 20.61 16.63 -32.66
CA SER A 689 20.65 16.05 -34.01
C SER A 689 20.08 14.64 -34.02
N ARG A 690 19.08 14.39 -34.87
CA ARG A 690 18.46 13.09 -35.06
C ARG A 690 19.36 12.20 -35.95
N LYS A 691 19.74 11.03 -35.38
CA LYS A 691 20.64 10.05 -36.05
C LYS A 691 19.89 8.91 -36.70
N TYR A 692 18.71 8.58 -36.19
CA TYR A 692 17.91 7.49 -36.72
C TYR A 692 16.41 7.77 -36.48
N THR A 693 15.59 7.26 -37.36
CA THR A 693 14.15 7.19 -37.20
C THR A 693 13.58 6.01 -37.94
N ASN A 694 12.61 5.34 -37.37
CA ASN A 694 11.85 4.29 -38.04
C ASN A 694 10.40 4.31 -37.54
N GLU A 695 9.48 3.89 -38.41
CA GLU A 695 8.05 3.84 -38.08
C GLU A 695 7.42 2.61 -38.72
N THR A 696 6.44 2.00 -38.01
CA THR A 696 5.69 0.85 -38.53
C THR A 696 4.22 0.92 -38.06
N ALA A 697 3.33 0.48 -38.92
CA ALA A 697 1.93 0.29 -38.59
C ALA A 697 1.75 -0.95 -37.72
N ILE A 698 0.87 -0.87 -36.75
CA ILE A 698 0.61 -1.95 -35.81
C ILE A 698 -0.90 -2.19 -35.57
N ASN A 699 -1.20 -3.43 -35.21
CA ASN A 699 -2.50 -3.83 -34.68
C ASN A 699 -2.26 -4.65 -33.39
N VAL A 700 -2.57 -4.05 -32.23
CA VAL A 700 -2.34 -4.67 -30.94
C VAL A 700 -3.68 -5.16 -30.40
N PRO A 701 -3.89 -6.48 -30.25
CA PRO A 701 -5.11 -7.01 -29.67
C PRO A 701 -5.42 -6.43 -28.29
N SER A 702 -6.65 -6.57 -27.84
CA SER A 702 -7.01 -6.23 -26.46
C SER A 702 -6.21 -7.06 -25.46
N ASN A 703 -5.86 -6.45 -24.33
CA ASN A 703 -5.14 -7.09 -23.22
C ASN A 703 -3.89 -7.88 -23.68
N SER A 704 -3.04 -7.25 -24.48
CA SER A 704 -1.84 -7.87 -25.04
C SER A 704 -0.68 -6.90 -25.24
N SER A 705 0.48 -7.45 -25.54
CA SER A 705 1.66 -6.72 -26.02
C SER A 705 2.28 -7.45 -27.20
N LEU A 706 3.01 -6.73 -28.04
CA LEU A 706 3.75 -7.30 -29.16
C LEU A 706 5.03 -6.50 -29.43
N VAL A 707 6.01 -7.17 -30.05
CA VAL A 707 7.19 -6.50 -30.64
C VAL A 707 6.76 -5.81 -31.90
N ALA A 708 6.80 -4.49 -31.92
CA ALA A 708 6.47 -3.68 -33.09
C ALA A 708 7.61 -3.66 -34.12
N MET A 709 8.85 -3.52 -33.63
CA MET A 709 10.03 -3.53 -34.48
C MET A 709 11.29 -3.90 -33.68
N SER A 710 12.32 -4.33 -34.46
CA SER A 710 13.69 -4.52 -33.98
C SER A 710 14.57 -3.42 -34.52
N VAL A 711 15.49 -2.90 -33.70
CA VAL A 711 16.35 -1.76 -34.05
C VAL A 711 17.81 -2.15 -33.82
N PRO A 712 18.68 -2.08 -34.84
CA PRO A 712 20.10 -2.38 -34.65
C PRO A 712 20.81 -1.27 -33.88
N ARG A 713 22.01 -1.52 -33.40
CA ARG A 713 22.87 -0.47 -32.82
C ARG A 713 23.07 0.66 -33.82
N ILE A 714 22.84 1.89 -33.37
CA ILE A 714 22.91 3.07 -34.24
C ILE A 714 24.32 3.65 -34.15
N PRO A 715 25.04 3.81 -35.31
CA PRO A 715 26.36 4.40 -35.31
C PRO A 715 26.31 5.93 -35.14
N GLY A 716 27.40 6.52 -34.63
CA GLY A 716 27.57 7.96 -34.52
C GLY A 716 26.74 8.67 -33.46
N LEU A 717 26.32 7.93 -32.47
CA LEU A 717 25.71 8.50 -31.27
C LEU A 717 26.77 9.15 -30.36
N THR A 718 26.38 10.18 -29.62
CA THR A 718 27.19 10.77 -28.54
C THR A 718 27.26 9.79 -27.33
N PRO A 719 28.27 9.90 -26.42
CA PRO A 719 28.39 8.99 -25.29
C PRO A 719 27.07 8.79 -24.50
N ALA A 720 26.37 9.86 -24.19
CA ALA A 720 24.97 9.81 -23.79
C ALA A 720 24.08 10.27 -24.96
N TYR A 721 22.90 9.69 -25.13
CA TYR A 721 21.96 9.99 -26.21
C TYR A 721 20.52 9.77 -25.75
N PHE A 722 19.56 10.25 -26.54
CA PHE A 722 18.13 10.08 -26.26
C PHE A 722 17.46 9.15 -27.24
N VAL A 723 16.56 8.32 -26.76
CA VAL A 723 15.66 7.47 -27.55
C VAL A 723 14.23 7.92 -27.29
N ARG A 724 13.52 8.30 -28.35
CA ARG A 724 12.11 8.68 -28.28
C ARG A 724 11.26 7.64 -28.95
N CYS A 725 10.29 7.08 -28.24
CA CYS A 725 9.30 6.16 -28.76
C CYS A 725 7.91 6.79 -28.67
N GLN A 726 7.12 6.68 -29.76
CA GLN A 726 5.75 7.19 -29.79
C GLN A 726 4.82 6.12 -30.34
N LEU A 727 3.65 6.03 -29.70
CA LEU A 727 2.51 5.26 -30.15
C LEU A 727 1.44 6.26 -30.60
N SER A 728 1.05 6.24 -31.86
CA SER A 728 0.05 7.14 -32.41
C SER A 728 -1.14 6.38 -32.99
N THR A 729 -2.30 6.98 -32.96
CA THR A 729 -3.52 6.53 -33.62
C THR A 729 -3.42 6.76 -35.13
N ASP A 730 -4.31 6.13 -35.91
CA ASP A 730 -4.33 6.28 -37.39
C ASP A 730 -4.54 7.74 -37.84
N ASP A 731 -5.16 8.58 -37.02
CA ASP A 731 -5.32 10.02 -37.27
C ASP A 731 -4.12 10.87 -36.83
N GLY A 732 -3.03 10.23 -36.40
CA GLY A 732 -1.76 10.87 -36.06
C GLY A 732 -1.70 11.46 -34.63
N ARG A 733 -2.71 11.27 -33.79
CA ARG A 733 -2.65 11.69 -32.37
C ARG A 733 -1.73 10.77 -31.58
N VAL A 734 -0.83 11.34 -30.79
CA VAL A 734 0.04 10.58 -29.89
C VAL A 734 -0.80 10.00 -28.73
N ALA A 735 -0.90 8.69 -28.68
CA ALA A 735 -1.60 7.94 -27.64
C ALA A 735 -0.68 7.64 -26.44
N ALA A 736 0.62 7.41 -26.70
CA ALA A 736 1.64 7.23 -25.67
C ALA A 736 3.02 7.68 -26.19
N GLU A 737 3.85 8.17 -25.29
CA GLU A 737 5.22 8.60 -25.59
C GLU A 737 6.14 8.23 -24.43
N ASN A 738 7.32 7.73 -24.74
CA ASN A 738 8.42 7.55 -23.82
C ASN A 738 9.70 8.17 -24.37
N VAL A 739 10.49 8.77 -23.47
CA VAL A 739 11.84 9.24 -23.76
C VAL A 739 12.81 8.55 -22.82
N TYR A 740 13.81 7.89 -23.41
CA TYR A 740 14.88 7.19 -22.69
C TYR A 740 16.18 7.98 -22.89
N TRP A 741 17.07 7.90 -21.91
CA TRP A 741 18.43 8.40 -22.00
C TRP A 741 19.37 7.24 -21.75
N GLU A 742 20.29 7.04 -22.65
CA GLU A 742 21.16 5.88 -22.69
C GLU A 742 22.61 6.28 -22.95
N SER A 743 23.50 5.34 -22.73
CA SER A 743 24.91 5.46 -23.00
C SER A 743 25.34 4.52 -24.14
N THR A 744 26.37 4.93 -24.88
CA THR A 744 27.08 4.03 -25.80
C THR A 744 27.94 3.02 -25.06
N THR A 745 28.20 3.24 -23.77
CA THR A 745 28.80 2.28 -22.84
C THR A 745 27.68 1.55 -22.11
N ASP A 746 27.59 0.25 -22.28
CA ASP A 746 26.53 -0.56 -21.67
C ASP A 746 26.81 -0.80 -20.18
N ASP A 747 25.74 -0.91 -19.38
CA ASP A 747 25.86 -1.55 -18.07
C ASP A 747 26.18 -3.03 -18.25
N ASP A 748 27.15 -3.56 -17.49
CA ASP A 748 27.46 -4.98 -17.45
C ASP A 748 27.23 -5.51 -16.03
N LEU A 749 26.28 -6.42 -15.90
CA LEU A 749 25.85 -6.99 -14.62
C LEU A 749 26.81 -8.06 -14.08
N GLY A 750 27.88 -8.39 -14.85
CA GLY A 750 28.83 -9.44 -14.46
C GLY A 750 28.26 -10.85 -14.58
N ALA A 751 28.72 -11.77 -13.73
CA ALA A 751 28.21 -13.13 -13.74
C ALA A 751 26.90 -13.25 -12.96
N PRO A 752 25.85 -13.94 -13.49
CA PRO A 752 24.57 -14.08 -12.79
C PRO A 752 24.66 -14.69 -11.38
N ALA A 753 25.68 -15.50 -11.12
CA ALA A 753 25.92 -16.07 -9.79
C ALA A 753 26.31 -15.03 -8.72
N ASN A 754 26.68 -13.82 -9.15
CA ASN A 754 27.02 -12.69 -8.26
C ASN A 754 25.84 -11.73 -8.09
N ASP A 755 24.69 -12.03 -8.66
CA ASP A 755 23.50 -11.22 -8.46
C ASP A 755 23.01 -11.38 -7.01
N ASP A 756 23.07 -10.30 -6.26
CA ASP A 756 22.71 -10.23 -4.85
C ASP A 756 21.57 -9.23 -4.68
N GLN A 757 20.51 -9.65 -4.02
CA GLN A 757 19.30 -8.84 -3.83
C GLN A 757 19.52 -7.52 -3.06
N PHE A 758 20.62 -7.36 -2.34
CA PHE A 758 20.90 -6.22 -1.44
C PHE A 758 22.05 -5.32 -1.89
N THR A 759 22.80 -5.69 -2.93
CA THR A 759 23.92 -4.87 -3.42
C THR A 759 23.87 -4.71 -4.94
N THR A 760 24.20 -3.51 -5.41
CA THR A 760 24.36 -3.24 -6.85
C THR A 760 25.81 -3.41 -7.24
N ASN A 761 26.14 -4.55 -7.83
CA ASN A 761 27.47 -4.90 -8.28
C ASN A 761 27.48 -5.00 -9.81
N LEU A 762 28.03 -3.96 -10.48
CA LEU A 762 28.22 -3.95 -11.91
C LEU A 762 29.69 -4.09 -12.25
N SER A 763 30.03 -4.87 -13.26
CA SER A 763 31.41 -4.95 -13.79
C SER A 763 31.73 -3.75 -14.69
N GLN A 764 30.69 -3.14 -15.31
CA GLN A 764 30.77 -1.90 -16.07
C GLN A 764 29.49 -1.10 -15.88
N TRP A 765 29.61 0.20 -15.80
CA TRP A 765 28.50 1.14 -15.66
C TRP A 765 28.29 1.93 -16.95
N ALA A 766 27.05 2.18 -17.30
CA ALA A 766 26.72 3.12 -18.37
C ALA A 766 27.21 4.53 -18.00
N ASP A 767 27.96 5.16 -18.90
CA ASP A 767 28.49 6.52 -18.70
C ASP A 767 27.49 7.56 -19.23
N LEU A 768 26.79 8.23 -18.31
CA LEU A 768 25.87 9.32 -18.58
C LEU A 768 26.44 10.69 -18.15
N THR A 769 27.71 10.77 -17.80
CA THR A 769 28.35 12.01 -17.31
C THR A 769 28.25 13.16 -18.32
N SER A 770 28.25 12.85 -19.61
CA SER A 770 28.11 13.84 -20.68
C SER A 770 26.76 14.58 -20.70
N LEU A 771 25.73 14.08 -20.00
CA LEU A 771 24.47 14.83 -19.79
C LEU A 771 24.74 16.18 -19.09
N SER A 772 25.77 16.27 -18.24
CA SER A 772 26.16 17.50 -17.56
C SER A 772 26.64 18.60 -18.52
N THR A 773 27.02 18.22 -19.76
CA THR A 773 27.47 19.15 -20.78
C THR A 773 26.33 19.74 -21.64
N MET A 774 25.10 19.32 -21.42
CA MET A 774 23.94 19.84 -22.15
C MET A 774 23.81 21.35 -21.97
N PRO A 775 23.61 22.12 -23.06
CA PRO A 775 23.37 23.56 -22.94
C PRO A 775 22.16 23.87 -22.06
N ALA A 776 22.28 24.90 -21.25
CA ALA A 776 21.13 25.37 -20.46
C ALA A 776 20.04 25.94 -21.38
N VAL A 777 18.79 25.57 -21.11
CA VAL A 777 17.61 25.96 -21.88
C VAL A 777 16.65 26.77 -21.02
N ASP A 778 16.12 27.87 -21.59
CA ASP A 778 15.03 28.63 -21.00
C ASP A 778 13.70 28.18 -21.62
N ILE A 779 12.74 27.81 -20.77
CA ILE A 779 11.42 27.35 -21.19
C ILE A 779 10.41 28.47 -21.03
N LYS A 780 9.69 28.77 -22.11
CA LYS A 780 8.58 29.70 -22.01
C LYS A 780 7.35 29.03 -21.39
N MET A 781 6.82 29.62 -20.32
CA MET A 781 5.63 29.15 -19.64
C MET A 781 4.39 29.96 -20.00
N ARG A 782 3.27 29.29 -20.13
CA ARG A 782 1.92 29.90 -20.19
C ARG A 782 0.99 29.11 -19.28
N ASN A 783 0.43 29.79 -18.29
CA ASN A 783 -0.41 29.18 -17.27
C ASN A 783 -1.87 29.59 -17.45
N SER A 784 -2.79 28.66 -17.16
CA SER A 784 -4.21 28.90 -17.01
C SER A 784 -4.79 28.01 -15.91
N VAL A 785 -5.93 28.41 -15.38
CA VAL A 785 -6.64 27.68 -14.32
C VAL A 785 -8.03 27.35 -14.82
N ALA A 786 -8.48 26.11 -14.59
CA ALA A 786 -9.83 25.68 -14.87
C ALA A 786 -10.42 25.06 -13.59
N ARG A 787 -11.62 25.45 -13.22
CA ARG A 787 -12.32 24.86 -12.06
C ARG A 787 -13.17 23.68 -12.51
N GLN A 788 -13.04 22.54 -11.82
CA GLN A 788 -13.79 21.31 -12.09
C GLN A 788 -14.44 20.83 -10.77
N GLY A 789 -15.64 21.30 -10.46
CA GLY A 789 -16.30 21.04 -9.19
C GLY A 789 -15.50 21.60 -8.01
N ASP A 790 -15.14 20.72 -7.08
CA ASP A 790 -14.33 21.04 -5.91
C ASP A 790 -12.81 20.99 -6.17
N ASN A 791 -12.39 20.72 -7.41
CA ASN A 791 -10.98 20.68 -7.80
C ASN A 791 -10.62 21.85 -8.69
N GLU A 792 -9.37 22.27 -8.61
CA GLU A 792 -8.75 23.20 -9.53
C GLU A 792 -7.73 22.49 -10.40
N ALA A 793 -7.82 22.68 -11.71
CA ALA A 793 -6.86 22.18 -12.69
C ALA A 793 -5.98 23.35 -13.16
N PHE A 794 -4.67 23.20 -12.93
CA PHE A 794 -3.65 24.15 -13.37
C PHE A 794 -3.00 23.62 -14.65
N LEU A 795 -3.18 24.31 -15.74
CA LEU A 795 -2.64 23.93 -17.05
C LEU A 795 -1.41 24.80 -17.33
N THR A 796 -0.26 24.18 -17.40
CA THR A 796 1.02 24.82 -17.70
C THR A 796 1.51 24.38 -19.07
N THR A 797 1.46 25.25 -20.05
CA THR A 797 2.05 24.99 -21.37
C THR A 797 3.49 25.43 -21.34
N LEU A 798 4.38 24.44 -21.53
CA LEU A 798 5.81 24.61 -21.66
C LEU A 798 6.18 24.68 -23.13
N THR A 799 7.01 25.64 -23.55
CA THR A 799 7.49 25.77 -24.92
C THR A 799 9.00 25.89 -24.94
N ASN A 800 9.66 24.96 -25.64
CA ASN A 800 11.09 25.01 -25.91
C ASN A 800 11.34 25.73 -27.25
N ASN A 801 11.74 26.99 -27.20
CA ASN A 801 12.06 27.77 -28.42
C ASN A 801 13.50 27.63 -28.86
N SER A 802 14.31 26.83 -28.16
CA SER A 802 15.73 26.65 -28.48
C SER A 802 15.97 25.55 -29.48
N ASN A 803 17.20 25.45 -30.00
CA ASN A 803 17.66 24.35 -30.83
C ASN A 803 18.22 23.17 -30.03
N HIS A 804 18.06 23.19 -28.69
CA HIS A 804 18.59 22.17 -27.77
C HIS A 804 17.45 21.41 -27.12
N ILE A 805 17.71 20.18 -26.70
CA ILE A 805 16.77 19.37 -25.93
C ILE A 805 16.66 19.95 -24.51
N ALA A 806 15.44 20.21 -24.07
CA ALA A 806 15.13 20.56 -22.71
C ALA A 806 14.73 19.30 -21.93
N PHE A 807 15.61 18.86 -21.04
CA PHE A 807 15.55 17.53 -20.45
C PHE A 807 15.05 17.53 -19.02
N PHE A 808 14.20 16.54 -18.70
CA PHE A 808 13.73 16.19 -17.37
C PHE A 808 13.10 17.38 -16.63
N ILE A 809 12.14 18.03 -17.31
CA ILE A 809 11.46 19.23 -16.83
C ILE A 809 10.40 18.85 -15.79
N ARG A 810 10.54 19.41 -14.60
CA ARG A 810 9.58 19.30 -13.50
C ARG A 810 8.72 20.55 -13.43
N VAL A 811 7.41 20.36 -13.27
CA VAL A 811 6.42 21.39 -13.00
C VAL A 811 5.93 21.19 -11.58
N GLU A 812 5.84 22.27 -10.82
CA GLU A 812 5.29 22.28 -9.46
C GLU A 812 4.29 23.43 -9.30
N VAL A 813 3.15 23.14 -8.70
CA VAL A 813 2.23 24.18 -8.21
C VAL A 813 2.59 24.49 -6.77
N THR A 814 2.95 25.74 -6.48
CA THR A 814 3.48 26.17 -5.18
C THR A 814 2.55 27.15 -4.47
N ARG A 815 2.68 27.23 -3.14
CA ARG A 815 1.96 28.21 -2.29
C ARG A 815 2.62 29.59 -2.37
N GLY A 816 2.50 30.25 -3.53
CA GLY A 816 3.17 31.50 -3.85
C GLY A 816 4.53 31.29 -4.54
N LEU A 817 5.20 32.40 -4.94
CA LEU A 817 6.40 32.35 -5.76
C LEU A 817 7.56 31.61 -5.11
N ASP A 818 7.73 31.75 -3.80
CA ASP A 818 8.82 31.15 -3.04
C ASP A 818 8.31 30.06 -2.08
N GLY A 819 7.05 29.65 -2.21
CA GLY A 819 6.41 28.70 -1.32
C GLY A 819 6.74 27.24 -1.65
N ASN A 820 6.37 26.35 -0.72
CA ASN A 820 6.42 24.92 -0.93
C ASN A 820 5.34 24.47 -1.91
N GLU A 821 5.54 23.33 -2.53
CA GLU A 821 4.54 22.68 -3.38
C GLU A 821 3.24 22.44 -2.61
N VAL A 822 2.11 22.61 -3.30
CA VAL A 822 0.79 22.26 -2.78
C VAL A 822 0.66 20.75 -2.83
N LEU A 823 0.44 20.12 -1.69
CA LEU A 823 0.34 18.67 -1.54
C LEU A 823 -0.88 18.31 -0.69
N PRO A 824 -1.56 17.20 -0.99
CA PRO A 824 -1.35 16.29 -2.13
C PRO A 824 -1.84 16.87 -3.47
N ILE A 825 -1.15 16.52 -4.55
CA ILE A 825 -1.41 16.99 -5.92
C ILE A 825 -1.27 15.84 -6.91
N THR A 826 -1.97 15.88 -8.05
CA THR A 826 -1.73 14.94 -9.16
C THR A 826 -1.41 15.69 -10.44
N TYR A 827 -0.51 15.13 -11.25
CA TYR A 827 -0.14 15.66 -12.55
C TYR A 827 -0.45 14.62 -13.62
N ASP A 828 -0.96 15.03 -14.77
CA ASP A 828 -1.15 14.11 -15.91
C ASP A 828 0.17 13.52 -16.42
N ASP A 829 1.26 14.31 -16.37
CA ASP A 829 2.63 13.90 -16.61
C ASP A 829 3.58 14.87 -15.89
N ASN A 830 4.83 14.46 -15.64
CA ASN A 830 5.88 15.35 -15.13
C ASN A 830 7.26 14.78 -15.46
N TYR A 831 8.33 15.53 -15.16
CA TYR A 831 9.69 15.19 -15.60
C TYR A 831 9.76 14.97 -17.11
N VAL A 832 9.09 15.86 -17.83
CA VAL A 832 8.93 15.76 -19.30
C VAL A 832 10.18 16.24 -20.04
N THR A 833 10.38 15.73 -21.24
CA THR A 833 11.44 16.17 -22.15
C THR A 833 10.83 16.84 -23.37
N LEU A 834 11.32 18.02 -23.74
CA LEU A 834 10.92 18.75 -24.94
C LEU A 834 12.07 18.83 -25.92
N PHE A 835 11.84 18.30 -27.11
CA PHE A 835 12.79 18.45 -28.22
C PHE A 835 12.75 19.90 -28.78
N PRO A 836 13.71 20.30 -29.61
CA PRO A 836 13.70 21.63 -30.17
C PRO A 836 12.35 22.03 -30.80
N HIS A 837 11.87 23.24 -30.46
CA HIS A 837 10.64 23.85 -30.96
C HIS A 837 9.34 23.14 -30.60
N GLU A 838 9.36 22.27 -29.61
CA GLU A 838 8.16 21.58 -29.09
C GLU A 838 7.48 22.35 -27.96
N SER A 839 6.17 22.12 -27.86
CA SER A 839 5.35 22.58 -26.76
C SER A 839 4.54 21.43 -26.16
N ARG A 840 4.37 21.46 -24.83
CA ARG A 840 3.57 20.48 -24.10
C ARG A 840 2.84 21.13 -22.96
N THR A 841 1.60 20.74 -22.74
CA THR A 841 0.84 21.16 -21.58
C THR A 841 0.90 20.07 -20.51
N VAL A 842 1.23 20.46 -19.30
CA VAL A 842 1.15 19.64 -18.08
C VAL A 842 -0.05 20.14 -17.27
N THR A 843 -0.92 19.22 -16.86
CA THR A 843 -2.10 19.52 -16.07
C THR A 843 -1.90 19.01 -14.64
N ALA A 844 -1.97 19.92 -13.67
CA ALA A 844 -1.96 19.60 -12.25
C ALA A 844 -3.37 19.72 -11.67
N ASN A 845 -3.82 18.72 -10.89
CA ASN A 845 -5.12 18.73 -10.23
C ASN A 845 -4.95 18.76 -8.72
N VAL A 846 -5.63 19.72 -8.07
CA VAL A 846 -5.57 19.95 -6.62
C VAL A 846 -6.99 20.10 -6.09
N ALA A 847 -7.30 19.54 -4.93
CA ALA A 847 -8.54 19.86 -4.25
C ALA A 847 -8.47 21.32 -3.75
N ALA A 848 -9.55 22.09 -3.91
CA ALA A 848 -9.58 23.49 -3.51
C ALA A 848 -9.27 23.67 -2.00
N SER A 849 -9.65 22.68 -1.17
CA SER A 849 -9.30 22.63 0.26
C SER A 849 -7.77 22.59 0.49
N ASP A 850 -7.02 21.88 -0.36
CA ASP A 850 -5.58 21.71 -0.21
C ASP A 850 -4.80 23.00 -0.58
N LEU A 851 -5.39 23.89 -1.36
CA LEU A 851 -4.82 25.22 -1.61
C LEU A 851 -4.89 26.14 -0.39
N GLY A 852 -5.95 26.00 0.42
CA GLY A 852 -6.22 26.91 1.52
C GLY A 852 -6.35 28.35 1.02
N ASN A 853 -5.74 29.30 1.73
CA ASN A 853 -5.74 30.73 1.36
C ASN A 853 -4.53 31.15 0.50
N ALA A 854 -3.75 30.20 0.00
CA ALA A 854 -2.56 30.50 -0.78
C ALA A 854 -2.94 31.04 -2.18
N ARG A 855 -2.17 32.01 -2.68
CA ARG A 855 -2.20 32.38 -4.10
C ARG A 855 -1.19 31.49 -4.81
N PRO A 856 -1.64 30.50 -5.59
CA PRO A 856 -0.73 29.54 -6.19
C PRO A 856 0.16 30.20 -7.25
N ALA A 857 1.35 29.62 -7.41
CA ALA A 857 2.28 29.92 -8.50
C ALA A 857 2.72 28.61 -9.15
N VAL A 858 3.29 28.69 -10.34
CA VAL A 858 3.90 27.52 -11.01
C VAL A 858 5.41 27.73 -11.07
N ARG A 859 6.13 26.74 -10.61
CA ARG A 859 7.58 26.64 -10.70
C ARG A 859 7.96 25.55 -11.71
N VAL A 860 8.91 25.86 -12.56
CA VAL A 860 9.46 24.93 -13.56
C VAL A 860 10.96 24.90 -13.41
N GLU A 861 11.54 23.72 -13.42
CA GLU A 861 12.99 23.47 -13.48
C GLU A 861 13.26 22.14 -14.19
N GLY A 862 14.50 21.89 -14.62
CA GLY A 862 14.84 20.63 -15.27
C GLY A 862 16.32 20.28 -15.12
N TYR A 863 16.76 19.21 -15.77
CA TYR A 863 18.16 18.82 -15.70
C TYR A 863 19.07 19.91 -16.27
N ASN A 864 18.76 20.39 -17.47
CA ASN A 864 19.43 21.51 -18.12
C ASN A 864 18.49 22.71 -18.32
N VAL A 865 17.36 22.78 -17.63
CA VAL A 865 16.37 23.88 -17.71
C VAL A 865 16.54 24.76 -16.48
N ARG A 866 16.69 26.06 -16.71
CA ARG A 866 16.80 27.04 -15.63
C ARG A 866 15.48 27.15 -14.87
N ARG A 867 15.59 27.29 -13.55
CA ARG A 867 14.43 27.45 -12.67
C ARG A 867 13.74 28.77 -12.97
N GLU A 868 12.46 28.69 -13.23
CA GLU A 868 11.57 29.84 -13.41
C GLU A 868 10.30 29.66 -12.60
N THR A 869 9.77 30.74 -12.02
CA THR A 869 8.51 30.73 -11.27
C THR A 869 7.60 31.83 -11.79
N SER A 870 6.35 31.51 -12.06
CA SER A 870 5.34 32.43 -12.56
C SER A 870 4.08 32.38 -11.71
N ARG A 871 3.48 33.57 -11.46
CA ARG A 871 2.14 33.64 -10.83
C ARG A 871 1.11 33.06 -11.77
N LEU A 872 0.11 32.45 -11.19
CA LEU A 872 -1.10 32.09 -11.91
C LEU A 872 -1.97 33.32 -12.15
N PRO A 873 -2.71 33.39 -13.26
CA PRO A 873 -3.54 34.55 -13.61
C PRO A 873 -4.66 34.84 -12.60
#